data_4474e24a5d7011512c624433fb9dda85
#
_entry.id   4474e24a5d7011512c624433fb9dda85
#
_cell.length_a   1.000
_cell.length_b   1.000
_cell.length_c   1.000
_cell.angle_alpha   90.00
_cell.angle_beta   90.00
_cell.angle_gamma   90.00
#
_symmetry.space_group_name_H-M   'P 1'
#
loop_
_entity.id
_entity.type
_entity.pdbx_description
1 polymer ?
#
loop_
_entity_poly.entity_id
_entity_poly.type
_entity_poly.pdbx_seq_one_letter_code
_entity_poly.pdbx_strand_id
1 'polypeptide(L)'
;MKKFYFLVFTLLSISLCAQQKKAFQKFDTSDMETSVLTQNQLAEDITNYNQKKINHFQFYQAYKTIAQGDLQERLLPLQSLKEQTKQSYFTKVIPLAILHSEFESITDTEMQNNAVTVDAQGYVLRTNTETPIFEKKSITIAAPLRKKTKGLQTTFRLNSSNIFNTTNNNITKITVDFNDGEGFRAIPLDQNITVFYEEEGKKTIRFNLTLDSGELVSRASTIEIKYANQDLSNLYNREVATFTSSITPNLSAYGESTSYPGVGEYEIFLSNDNILDKPIFLVDGFDPGDGRDITGLQELLDFDDNGTTSNLETLVKEEGFDVVYLNFPVYTRAADNQVIDGGSDFIERNAMLLVELINLINMQKVGTAQNVVIGPSMGGLISRYALNYMENANMNHETRLWISFDAPHHGANVPIGFQHQFNFLAFGLDDFWVLGDQNVEELQPIIDGMLTSAAARQMLTDQFEPHITNSDGVTFNNSLATPRAHAFKNIFYTNLNNLTTSGYPELTRNVSIINGSGNNSRYPDNTNNSNDLLPGSKILDADIDVMTGAELKVDTRFTPYAGTQVQTSKVHLDFSWWFPLANDRENNANSTAFTYSNGIDAASGGLFDILKLTEELATDGLVGDFLGSLNTDYFNFIPSVSAMAFEITNNEINWFHTPSGITTSRATTSTTPFDAWYMPTVNEPHVTLTQGNVAFALYEIFQETLSTDAKMQNSIKLEQNPINNGLNILSTETYENAKITIIDVTGKMVYNTQITLNERTNIPLHIASGLYILNIETTENQNLKTKFVVK
;
A
#
# COMPACT_ATOMS: atom_id res chain seq x y z
N MET A 1 -15.49 54.83 -16.69
CA MET A 1 -14.14 54.51 -16.24
C MET A 1 -13.99 53.11 -15.61
N LYS A 2 -14.89 52.60 -14.75
CA LYS A 2 -14.77 51.24 -14.15
C LYS A 2 -14.83 50.07 -15.16
N LYS A 3 -15.52 50.20 -16.29
CA LYS A 3 -15.60 49.14 -17.33
C LYS A 3 -14.36 49.07 -18.24
N PHE A 4 -13.56 50.16 -18.30
CA PHE A 4 -12.34 50.22 -19.10
C PHE A 4 -11.16 49.55 -18.34
N TYR A 5 -11.12 49.67 -17.02
CA TYR A 5 -10.13 48.99 -16.18
C TYR A 5 -10.34 47.48 -16.12
N PHE A 6 -11.59 46.99 -16.20
CA PHE A 6 -11.89 45.57 -16.22
C PHE A 6 -11.45 44.91 -17.55
N LEU A 7 -11.58 45.63 -18.67
CA LEU A 7 -11.13 45.16 -19.99
C LEU A 7 -9.60 45.19 -20.12
N VAL A 8 -8.91 46.12 -19.51
CA VAL A 8 -7.45 46.21 -19.48
C VAL A 8 -6.87 45.13 -18.53
N PHE A 9 -7.57 44.84 -17.43
CA PHE A 9 -7.16 43.79 -16.51
C PHE A 9 -7.39 42.37 -17.09
N THR A 10 -8.46 42.17 -17.86
CA THR A 10 -8.68 40.91 -18.58
C THR A 10 -7.72 40.71 -19.78
N LEU A 11 -7.31 41.81 -20.44
CA LEU A 11 -6.29 41.76 -21.49
C LEU A 11 -4.88 41.55 -20.93
N LEU A 12 -4.59 42.03 -19.72
CA LEU A 12 -3.34 41.77 -19.00
C LEU A 12 -3.29 40.37 -18.41
N SER A 13 -4.44 39.80 -17.99
CA SER A 13 -4.48 38.39 -17.53
C SER A 13 -4.40 37.38 -18.68
N ILE A 14 -4.78 37.76 -19.89
CA ILE A 14 -4.59 36.93 -21.10
C ILE A 14 -3.14 37.03 -21.62
N SER A 15 -2.41 38.09 -21.29
CA SER A 15 -0.97 38.24 -21.63
C SER A 15 -0.04 37.57 -20.61
N LEU A 16 -0.57 37.08 -19.47
CA LEU A 16 0.16 36.36 -18.44
C LEU A 16 0.02 34.83 -18.55
N CYS A 17 -0.69 34.32 -19.56
CA CYS A 17 -0.38 33.02 -20.13
C CYS A 17 0.95 33.23 -20.90
N ALA A 18 2.06 33.22 -20.17
CA ALA A 18 3.39 33.25 -20.76
C ALA A 18 3.46 32.03 -21.68
N GLN A 19 3.50 32.27 -22.99
CA GLN A 19 4.02 31.29 -23.91
C GLN A 19 5.38 30.87 -23.34
N GLN A 20 5.45 29.65 -22.87
CA GLN A 20 6.72 29.02 -22.49
C GLN A 20 7.68 29.20 -23.66
N LYS A 21 8.68 30.04 -23.44
CA LYS A 21 9.71 30.31 -24.45
C LYS A 21 10.59 29.06 -24.50
N LYS A 22 10.43 28.22 -25.50
CA LYS A 22 11.36 27.12 -25.74
C LYS A 22 12.75 27.77 -25.97
N ALA A 23 13.73 27.51 -25.10
CA ALA A 23 15.05 28.14 -25.13
C ALA A 23 15.74 28.02 -26.49
N PHE A 24 15.47 26.96 -27.22
CA PHE A 24 15.99 26.70 -28.56
C PHE A 24 15.09 27.18 -29.71
N GLN A 25 14.04 27.94 -29.45
CA GLN A 25 13.10 28.38 -30.47
C GLN A 25 13.76 29.27 -31.57
N LYS A 26 14.88 29.93 -31.23
CA LYS A 26 15.65 30.76 -32.17
C LYS A 26 16.93 30.08 -32.62
N PHE A 27 17.18 28.85 -32.19
CA PHE A 27 18.36 28.09 -32.57
C PHE A 27 18.19 27.60 -34.01
N ASP A 28 19.22 27.81 -34.83
CA ASP A 28 19.23 27.34 -36.20
C ASP A 28 19.46 25.82 -36.23
N THR A 29 18.39 25.07 -36.52
CA THR A 29 18.39 23.61 -36.63
C THR A 29 18.27 23.12 -38.05
N SER A 30 18.49 24.01 -39.05
CA SER A 30 18.29 23.69 -40.44
C SER A 30 19.26 22.63 -41.00
N ASP A 31 20.38 22.40 -40.35
CA ASP A 31 21.39 21.39 -40.64
C ASP A 31 21.31 20.16 -39.72
N MET A 32 20.28 20.03 -38.91
CA MET A 32 20.10 18.92 -37.96
C MET A 32 18.98 17.99 -38.36
N GLU A 33 19.22 16.68 -38.21
CA GLU A 33 18.19 15.64 -38.32
C GLU A 33 17.61 15.26 -36.94
N THR A 34 18.46 15.28 -35.93
CA THR A 34 18.09 15.04 -34.54
C THR A 34 18.92 15.94 -33.64
N SER A 35 18.36 16.40 -32.52
CA SER A 35 19.13 17.23 -31.60
C SER A 35 19.12 16.69 -30.17
N VAL A 36 20.27 16.24 -29.71
CA VAL A 36 20.58 16.28 -28.28
C VAL A 36 21.48 17.48 -28.06
N LEU A 37 20.90 18.66 -27.95
CA LEU A 37 21.61 19.93 -27.85
C LEU A 37 22.40 20.09 -26.55
N THR A 38 21.90 19.46 -25.50
CA THR A 38 22.61 19.26 -24.23
C THR A 38 22.36 17.84 -23.80
N GLN A 39 23.39 17.12 -23.43
CA GLN A 39 23.19 15.85 -22.74
C GLN A 39 22.52 16.17 -21.41
N ASN A 40 21.43 15.52 -21.18
CA ASN A 40 20.73 15.60 -19.90
C ASN A 40 21.60 14.87 -18.86
N GLN A 41 22.36 15.62 -18.09
CA GLN A 41 23.45 15.10 -17.27
C GLN A 41 23.00 14.72 -15.86
N LEU A 42 21.70 14.61 -15.62
CA LEU A 42 21.18 13.85 -14.47
C LEU A 42 21.58 12.39 -14.55
N ALA A 43 22.09 11.97 -15.70
CA ALA A 43 22.61 10.65 -15.96
C ALA A 43 23.97 10.75 -16.63
N GLU A 44 24.78 9.75 -16.43
CA GLU A 44 25.96 9.45 -17.19
C GLU A 44 25.71 9.63 -18.71
N ASP A 45 26.76 10.05 -19.47
CA ASP A 45 26.66 10.13 -20.93
C ASP A 45 26.01 8.85 -21.49
N ILE A 46 24.84 9.00 -22.10
CA ILE A 46 24.05 7.86 -22.61
C ILE A 46 24.85 7.02 -23.62
N THR A 47 25.88 7.57 -24.28
CA THR A 47 26.76 6.80 -25.16
C THR A 47 27.62 5.77 -24.44
N ASN A 48 27.84 5.97 -23.12
CA ASN A 48 28.51 4.99 -22.27
C ASN A 48 27.71 3.69 -22.15
N TYR A 49 26.37 3.76 -22.31
CA TYR A 49 25.51 2.59 -22.27
C TYR A 49 25.76 1.60 -23.40
N ASN A 50 26.43 2.03 -24.49
CA ASN A 50 26.88 1.13 -25.55
C ASN A 50 27.87 0.06 -25.06
N GLN A 51 28.61 0.35 -24.00
CA GLN A 51 29.68 -0.52 -23.49
C GLN A 51 29.36 -1.14 -22.12
N LYS A 52 28.27 -0.72 -21.47
CA LYS A 52 27.89 -1.17 -20.14
C LYS A 52 26.70 -2.11 -20.17
N LYS A 53 26.58 -2.86 -19.10
CA LYS A 53 25.38 -3.59 -18.78
C LYS A 53 24.40 -2.60 -18.11
N ILE A 54 23.26 -2.39 -18.74
CA ILE A 54 22.26 -1.43 -18.28
C ILE A 54 21.11 -2.10 -17.52
N ASN A 55 20.28 -1.33 -16.86
CA ASN A 55 19.00 -1.73 -16.29
C ASN A 55 17.84 -1.05 -17.04
N HIS A 56 16.59 -1.35 -16.65
CA HIS A 56 15.39 -0.77 -17.25
C HIS A 56 15.38 0.76 -17.14
N PHE A 57 15.80 1.32 -16.00
CA PHE A 57 15.85 2.76 -15.76
C PHE A 57 16.78 3.48 -16.74
N GLN A 58 18.00 2.98 -16.90
CA GLN A 58 18.97 3.54 -17.87
C GLN A 58 18.45 3.44 -19.31
N PHE A 59 17.65 2.42 -19.64
CA PHE A 59 16.96 2.35 -20.91
C PHE A 59 15.95 3.49 -21.08
N TYR A 60 15.10 3.72 -20.06
CA TYR A 60 14.13 4.81 -20.08
C TYR A 60 14.79 6.19 -20.17
N GLN A 61 15.88 6.43 -19.44
CA GLN A 61 16.63 7.69 -19.51
C GLN A 61 17.15 7.95 -20.93
N ALA A 62 17.81 6.96 -21.52
CA ALA A 62 18.33 7.10 -22.87
C ALA A 62 17.20 7.31 -23.89
N TYR A 63 16.12 6.55 -23.77
CA TYR A 63 14.95 6.69 -24.61
C TYR A 63 14.34 8.09 -24.52
N LYS A 64 14.12 8.60 -23.29
CA LYS A 64 13.60 9.94 -23.03
C LYS A 64 14.47 11.00 -23.69
N THR A 65 15.79 10.93 -23.47
CA THR A 65 16.76 11.89 -24.04
C THR A 65 16.70 11.93 -25.56
N ILE A 66 16.66 10.76 -26.21
CA ILE A 66 16.58 10.67 -27.68
C ILE A 66 15.21 11.13 -28.18
N ALA A 67 14.11 10.74 -27.52
CA ALA A 67 12.74 11.12 -27.92
C ALA A 67 12.51 12.63 -27.83
N GLN A 68 13.09 13.31 -26.84
CA GLN A 68 13.02 14.77 -26.72
C GLN A 68 13.78 15.49 -27.84
N GLY A 69 14.85 14.88 -28.39
CA GLY A 69 15.62 15.40 -29.51
C GLY A 69 15.15 14.91 -30.88
N ASP A 70 14.13 14.07 -30.96
CA ASP A 70 13.64 13.52 -32.23
C ASP A 70 12.71 14.51 -32.94
N LEU A 71 13.31 15.43 -33.69
CA LEU A 71 12.59 16.48 -34.44
C LEU A 71 11.62 15.94 -35.49
N GLN A 72 11.73 14.67 -35.85
CA GLN A 72 10.90 14.00 -36.88
C GLN A 72 9.77 13.15 -36.24
N GLU A 73 9.69 13.12 -34.91
CA GLU A 73 8.65 12.38 -34.14
C GLU A 73 8.59 10.89 -34.53
N ARG A 74 9.75 10.24 -34.72
CA ARG A 74 9.86 8.82 -35.12
C ARG A 74 9.68 7.88 -33.95
N LEU A 75 9.91 8.37 -32.72
CA LEU A 75 9.79 7.61 -31.48
C LEU A 75 8.39 7.78 -30.89
N LEU A 76 7.89 6.73 -30.23
CA LEU A 76 6.64 6.81 -29.50
C LEU A 76 6.79 7.78 -28.30
N PRO A 77 5.71 8.45 -27.90
CA PRO A 77 5.71 9.19 -26.64
C PRO A 77 6.15 8.27 -25.48
N LEU A 78 6.99 8.78 -24.59
CA LEU A 78 7.48 8.03 -23.44
C LEU A 78 6.33 7.43 -22.61
N GLN A 79 5.23 8.16 -22.47
CA GLN A 79 4.04 7.71 -21.78
C GLN A 79 3.48 6.40 -22.37
N SER A 80 3.51 6.23 -23.70
CA SER A 80 3.05 4.98 -24.33
C SER A 80 3.93 3.77 -23.94
N LEU A 81 5.23 4.00 -23.76
CA LEU A 81 6.16 2.96 -23.32
C LEU A 81 5.94 2.60 -21.85
N LYS A 82 5.64 3.60 -21.01
CA LYS A 82 5.30 3.41 -19.60
C LYS A 82 3.97 2.66 -19.42
N GLU A 83 2.96 2.99 -20.24
CA GLU A 83 1.69 2.26 -20.21
C GLU A 83 1.85 0.78 -20.57
N GLN A 84 2.74 0.45 -21.52
CA GLN A 84 3.06 -0.95 -21.82
C GLN A 84 3.69 -1.66 -20.61
N THR A 85 4.58 -0.97 -19.89
CA THR A 85 5.19 -1.52 -18.69
C THR A 85 4.16 -1.72 -17.59
N LYS A 86 3.30 -0.74 -17.36
CA LYS A 86 2.18 -0.82 -16.42
C LYS A 86 1.27 -2.00 -16.74
N GLN A 87 0.89 -2.18 -18.01
CA GLN A 87 0.11 -3.32 -18.47
C GLN A 87 0.82 -4.67 -18.24
N SER A 88 2.15 -4.69 -18.26
CA SER A 88 2.91 -5.91 -18.07
C SER A 88 2.81 -6.50 -16.66
N TYR A 89 2.48 -5.69 -15.66
CA TYR A 89 2.25 -6.17 -14.31
C TYR A 89 0.97 -7.01 -14.22
N PHE A 90 0.00 -6.73 -15.08
CA PHE A 90 -1.28 -7.46 -15.14
C PHE A 90 -1.20 -8.70 -16.02
N THR A 91 -0.59 -8.56 -17.18
CA THR A 91 -0.46 -9.68 -18.13
C THR A 91 0.62 -10.68 -17.74
N LYS A 92 1.44 -10.37 -16.71
CA LYS A 92 2.65 -11.12 -16.31
C LYS A 92 3.63 -11.38 -17.46
N VAL A 93 3.51 -10.58 -18.56
CA VAL A 93 4.38 -10.66 -19.73
C VAL A 93 5.31 -9.45 -19.74
N ILE A 94 6.61 -9.69 -19.62
CA ILE A 94 7.61 -8.63 -19.54
C ILE A 94 7.95 -8.12 -20.94
N PRO A 95 7.66 -6.83 -21.25
CA PRO A 95 8.04 -6.28 -22.53
C PRO A 95 9.53 -6.05 -22.59
N LEU A 96 10.12 -6.43 -23.74
CA LEU A 96 11.48 -6.08 -24.12
C LEU A 96 11.43 -4.86 -25.06
N ALA A 97 12.47 -4.05 -25.02
CA ALA A 97 12.62 -2.93 -25.94
C ALA A 97 14.07 -2.80 -26.44
N ILE A 98 14.22 -2.30 -27.65
CA ILE A 98 15.50 -2.02 -28.31
C ILE A 98 15.45 -0.59 -28.83
N LEU A 99 16.48 0.20 -28.50
CA LEU A 99 16.71 1.52 -29.06
C LEU A 99 18.01 1.50 -29.85
N HIS A 100 17.92 1.76 -31.15
CA HIS A 100 19.07 1.94 -32.07
C HIS A 100 18.93 3.31 -32.73
N SER A 101 19.72 4.29 -32.29
CA SER A 101 19.50 5.69 -32.67
C SER A 101 20.84 6.39 -32.97
N GLU A 102 20.82 7.27 -33.94
CA GLU A 102 21.86 8.29 -34.14
C GLU A 102 21.31 9.65 -33.75
N PHE A 103 22.12 10.46 -33.13
CA PHE A 103 21.78 11.81 -32.71
C PHE A 103 22.97 12.74 -32.81
N GLU A 104 22.71 14.03 -32.90
CA GLU A 104 23.68 15.09 -32.97
C GLU A 104 23.79 15.75 -31.62
N SER A 105 25.02 15.97 -31.16
CA SER A 105 25.35 16.56 -29.86
C SER A 105 26.35 17.69 -30.07
N ILE A 106 26.16 18.81 -29.35
CA ILE A 106 27.19 19.87 -29.31
C ILE A 106 28.38 19.33 -28.53
N THR A 107 29.60 19.47 -29.07
CA THR A 107 30.79 19.02 -28.38
C THR A 107 31.15 19.92 -27.19
N ASP A 108 31.73 19.33 -26.14
CA ASP A 108 32.21 20.11 -24.98
C ASP A 108 33.18 21.22 -25.37
N THR A 109 34.01 20.95 -26.40
CA THR A 109 34.95 21.93 -26.93
C THR A 109 34.26 23.14 -27.54
N GLU A 110 33.18 22.91 -28.30
CA GLU A 110 32.43 24.01 -28.91
C GLU A 110 31.58 24.77 -27.87
N MET A 111 31.11 24.12 -26.82
CA MET A 111 30.48 24.80 -25.67
C MET A 111 31.49 25.71 -24.94
N GLN A 112 32.72 25.23 -24.70
CA GLN A 112 33.78 26.01 -24.08
C GLN A 112 34.27 27.18 -24.97
N ASN A 113 34.19 27.04 -26.28
CA ASN A 113 34.58 28.07 -27.26
C ASN A 113 33.46 29.12 -27.48
N ASN A 114 32.36 29.10 -26.71
CA ASN A 114 31.23 29.97 -26.89
C ASN A 114 30.61 29.91 -28.31
N ALA A 115 30.66 28.76 -28.96
CA ALA A 115 29.96 28.53 -30.22
C ALA A 115 28.45 28.63 -30.08
N VAL A 116 27.98 28.50 -28.83
CA VAL A 116 26.61 28.67 -28.41
C VAL A 116 26.55 29.72 -27.30
N THR A 117 25.65 30.68 -27.40
CA THR A 117 25.46 31.75 -26.42
C THR A 117 23.97 31.89 -26.07
N VAL A 118 23.69 32.57 -24.97
CA VAL A 118 22.32 32.85 -24.53
C VAL A 118 22.08 34.35 -24.56
N ASP A 119 21.02 34.77 -25.26
CA ASP A 119 20.65 36.17 -25.31
C ASP A 119 20.00 36.66 -23.98
N ALA A 120 19.88 37.99 -23.82
CA ALA A 120 19.29 38.60 -22.65
C ALA A 120 17.81 38.16 -22.42
N GLN A 121 17.15 37.57 -23.37
CA GLN A 121 15.81 37.05 -23.32
C GLN A 121 15.77 35.54 -23.02
N GLY A 122 16.94 34.92 -22.93
CA GLY A 122 17.06 33.51 -22.60
C GLY A 122 16.94 32.57 -23.79
N TYR A 123 17.13 33.02 -25.00
CA TYR A 123 17.23 32.13 -26.17
C TYR A 123 18.67 31.67 -26.39
N VAL A 124 18.85 30.40 -26.66
CA VAL A 124 20.10 29.82 -27.08
C VAL A 124 20.32 30.18 -28.55
N LEU A 125 21.49 30.73 -28.85
CA LEU A 125 21.86 31.17 -30.20
C LEU A 125 23.17 30.53 -30.62
N ARG A 126 23.26 30.16 -31.87
CA ARG A 126 24.52 29.74 -32.49
C ARG A 126 25.31 31.00 -32.91
N THR A 127 26.53 31.11 -32.42
CA THR A 127 27.38 32.30 -32.69
C THR A 127 28.11 32.23 -34.01
N ASN A 128 28.36 31.03 -34.55
CA ASN A 128 29.01 30.82 -35.83
C ASN A 128 28.30 29.74 -36.61
N THR A 129 27.82 30.06 -37.80
CA THR A 129 27.11 29.16 -38.72
C THR A 129 28.04 28.51 -39.76
N GLU A 130 29.29 28.93 -39.87
CA GLU A 130 30.24 28.43 -40.85
C GLU A 130 30.99 27.15 -40.44
N THR A 131 31.06 26.87 -39.13
CA THR A 131 31.71 25.66 -38.60
C THR A 131 30.67 24.68 -38.05
N PRO A 132 30.76 23.38 -38.39
CA PRO A 132 29.90 22.37 -37.75
C PRO A 132 30.20 22.34 -36.24
N ILE A 133 29.18 22.59 -35.42
CA ILE A 133 29.29 22.53 -33.94
C ILE A 133 28.78 21.19 -33.39
N PHE A 134 28.24 20.37 -34.27
CA PHE A 134 27.63 19.09 -33.88
C PHE A 134 28.51 17.91 -34.19
N GLU A 135 28.55 16.95 -33.31
CA GLU A 135 29.14 15.64 -33.48
C GLU A 135 28.03 14.61 -33.58
N LYS A 136 28.04 13.76 -34.60
CA LYS A 136 27.10 12.65 -34.74
C LYS A 136 27.53 11.50 -33.83
N LYS A 137 26.65 11.13 -32.90
CA LYS A 137 26.84 10.03 -31.97
C LYS A 137 25.78 8.95 -32.21
N SER A 138 26.06 7.73 -31.78
CA SER A 138 25.11 6.62 -31.87
C SER A 138 24.96 5.91 -30.54
N ILE A 139 23.74 5.47 -30.28
CA ILE A 139 23.40 4.62 -29.13
C ILE A 139 22.64 3.39 -29.61
N THR A 140 23.04 2.23 -29.11
CA THR A 140 22.27 0.99 -29.29
C THR A 140 22.16 0.31 -27.94
N ILE A 141 20.96 0.19 -27.43
CA ILE A 141 20.68 -0.44 -26.14
C ILE A 141 19.45 -1.35 -26.23
N ALA A 142 19.39 -2.33 -25.35
CA ALA A 142 18.24 -3.23 -25.25
C ALA A 142 18.03 -3.64 -23.78
N ALA A 143 16.78 -3.67 -23.34
CA ALA A 143 16.47 -4.03 -21.98
C ALA A 143 15.04 -4.61 -21.81
N PRO A 144 14.79 -5.41 -20.78
CA PRO A 144 13.46 -5.59 -20.23
C PRO A 144 12.97 -4.26 -19.65
N LEU A 145 11.69 -3.94 -19.86
CA LEU A 145 11.10 -2.68 -19.35
C LEU A 145 10.65 -2.78 -17.88
N ARG A 146 11.02 -3.85 -17.19
CA ARG A 146 10.75 -4.07 -15.75
C ARG A 146 12.05 -4.34 -15.00
N LYS A 147 12.12 -3.84 -13.76
CA LYS A 147 13.24 -4.08 -12.84
C LYS A 147 13.27 -5.53 -12.36
N LYS A 148 12.11 -6.03 -11.92
CA LYS A 148 11.98 -7.34 -11.29
C LYS A 148 10.68 -8.05 -11.71
N THR A 149 10.64 -9.35 -11.54
CA THR A 149 9.43 -10.15 -11.68
C THR A 149 9.44 -11.28 -10.66
N LYS A 150 8.25 -11.77 -10.30
CA LYS A 150 8.06 -12.95 -9.45
C LYS A 150 7.79 -14.18 -10.32
N GLY A 151 8.31 -15.33 -9.93
CA GLY A 151 8.15 -16.63 -10.59
C GLY A 151 9.38 -17.03 -11.41
N LEU A 152 9.87 -18.26 -11.17
CA LEU A 152 10.97 -18.85 -11.94
C LEU A 152 10.56 -19.13 -13.40
N GLN A 153 9.26 -19.31 -13.65
CA GLN A 153 8.68 -19.31 -14.98
C GLN A 153 8.31 -17.87 -15.36
N THR A 154 9.07 -17.26 -16.24
CA THR A 154 8.93 -15.85 -16.63
C THR A 154 8.64 -15.76 -18.12
N THR A 155 7.65 -14.96 -18.50
CA THR A 155 7.28 -14.74 -19.90
C THR A 155 7.76 -13.38 -20.38
N PHE A 156 8.50 -13.36 -21.49
CA PHE A 156 8.97 -12.15 -22.16
C PHE A 156 8.29 -11.99 -23.53
N ARG A 157 8.23 -10.74 -23.99
CA ARG A 157 7.74 -10.43 -25.33
C ARG A 157 8.49 -9.22 -25.91
N LEU A 158 8.95 -9.34 -27.14
CA LEU A 158 9.44 -8.22 -27.92
C LEU A 158 8.41 -7.89 -29.01
N ASN A 159 7.69 -6.80 -28.80
CA ASN A 159 6.78 -6.30 -29.82
C ASN A 159 7.61 -5.60 -30.92
N SER A 160 7.18 -5.76 -32.17
CA SER A 160 7.79 -5.06 -33.30
C SER A 160 7.78 -3.53 -33.13
N SER A 161 6.74 -2.99 -32.45
CA SER A 161 6.62 -1.58 -32.08
C SER A 161 7.62 -1.11 -31.01
N ASN A 162 8.30 -2.03 -30.31
CA ASN A 162 9.31 -1.72 -29.29
C ASN A 162 10.75 -1.82 -29.83
N ILE A 163 10.89 -1.91 -31.14
CA ILE A 163 12.18 -1.80 -31.84
C ILE A 163 12.27 -0.40 -32.44
N PHE A 164 12.89 0.50 -31.69
CA PHE A 164 13.05 1.91 -32.05
C PHE A 164 14.33 2.10 -32.83
N ASN A 165 14.23 2.29 -34.16
CA ASN A 165 15.35 2.54 -35.01
C ASN A 165 15.20 3.91 -35.73
N THR A 166 16.07 4.86 -35.39
CA THR A 166 16.10 6.18 -36.02
C THR A 166 17.30 6.33 -36.97
N THR A 167 18.03 5.24 -37.18
CA THR A 167 19.17 5.19 -38.09
C THR A 167 18.81 4.68 -39.51
N ASN A 168 19.71 4.81 -40.45
CA ASN A 168 19.57 4.20 -41.78
C ASN A 168 20.07 2.74 -41.84
N ASN A 169 20.55 2.18 -40.73
CA ASN A 169 21.09 0.83 -40.64
C ASN A 169 20.11 -0.05 -39.88
N ASN A 170 19.41 -0.94 -40.56
CA ASN A 170 18.29 -1.69 -39.97
C ASN A 170 18.78 -2.94 -39.25
N ILE A 171 18.01 -3.31 -38.21
CA ILE A 171 18.22 -4.56 -37.46
C ILE A 171 17.54 -5.70 -38.25
N THR A 172 18.35 -6.61 -38.76
CA THR A 172 17.88 -7.73 -39.61
C THR A 172 17.66 -9.03 -38.84
N LYS A 173 18.35 -9.19 -37.69
CA LYS A 173 18.24 -10.38 -36.85
C LYS A 173 18.45 -10.03 -35.39
N ILE A 174 17.62 -10.62 -34.53
CA ILE A 174 17.72 -10.47 -33.07
C ILE A 174 17.82 -11.86 -32.45
N THR A 175 18.84 -12.08 -31.63
CA THR A 175 18.93 -13.27 -30.77
C THR A 175 19.15 -12.82 -29.33
N VAL A 176 18.53 -13.54 -28.37
CA VAL A 176 18.56 -13.21 -26.96
C VAL A 176 18.99 -14.42 -26.15
N ASP A 177 19.89 -14.20 -25.22
CA ASP A 177 20.26 -15.12 -24.16
C ASP A 177 19.64 -14.58 -22.86
N PHE A 178 18.69 -15.32 -22.29
CA PHE A 178 17.96 -14.93 -21.09
C PHE A 178 18.67 -15.29 -19.79
N ASN A 179 19.88 -15.83 -19.88
CA ASN A 179 20.67 -16.34 -18.75
C ASN A 179 19.96 -17.49 -18.00
N ASP A 180 19.27 -18.32 -18.74
CA ASP A 180 18.56 -19.51 -18.29
C ASP A 180 19.30 -20.83 -18.61
N GLY A 181 20.54 -20.75 -19.11
CA GLY A 181 21.37 -21.90 -19.48
C GLY A 181 21.20 -22.33 -20.93
N GLU A 182 20.17 -21.89 -21.66
CA GLU A 182 19.93 -22.29 -23.07
C GLU A 182 20.73 -21.47 -24.09
N GLY A 183 21.37 -20.38 -23.66
CA GLY A 183 22.16 -19.51 -24.52
C GLY A 183 21.36 -18.68 -25.53
N PHE A 184 22.04 -18.18 -26.59
CA PHE A 184 21.39 -17.31 -27.57
C PHE A 184 20.42 -18.07 -28.47
N ARG A 185 19.16 -17.60 -28.51
CA ARG A 185 18.12 -18.10 -29.40
C ARG A 185 17.39 -16.96 -30.11
N ALA A 186 16.84 -17.24 -31.29
CA ALA A 186 16.05 -16.26 -32.03
C ALA A 186 14.77 -15.94 -31.26
N ILE A 187 14.45 -14.63 -31.19
CA ILE A 187 13.22 -14.17 -30.55
C ILE A 187 12.15 -13.91 -31.62
N PRO A 188 10.99 -14.57 -31.58
CA PRO A 188 9.89 -14.25 -32.44
C PRO A 188 9.27 -12.92 -32.05
N LEU A 189 9.09 -12.00 -33.00
CA LEU A 189 8.42 -10.73 -32.73
C LEU A 189 6.93 -10.95 -32.50
N ASP A 190 6.36 -10.13 -31.63
CA ASP A 190 4.92 -10.10 -31.29
C ASP A 190 4.38 -11.41 -30.70
N GLN A 191 5.25 -12.27 -30.18
CA GLN A 191 4.92 -13.54 -29.55
C GLN A 191 5.55 -13.67 -28.17
N ASN A 192 4.91 -14.41 -27.29
CA ASN A 192 5.40 -14.69 -25.95
C ASN A 192 6.51 -15.75 -26.00
N ILE A 193 7.55 -15.55 -25.20
CA ILE A 193 8.60 -16.53 -24.92
C ILE A 193 8.58 -16.80 -23.42
N THR A 194 8.35 -18.04 -23.05
CA THR A 194 8.45 -18.49 -21.66
C THR A 194 9.85 -18.99 -21.39
N VAL A 195 10.43 -18.52 -20.31
CA VAL A 195 11.79 -18.82 -19.84
C VAL A 195 11.69 -19.42 -18.45
N PHE A 196 12.45 -20.48 -18.20
CA PHE A 196 12.50 -21.15 -16.89
C PHE A 196 13.86 -20.92 -16.25
N TYR A 197 13.88 -20.35 -15.06
CA TYR A 197 15.08 -20.18 -14.26
C TYR A 197 15.18 -21.26 -13.20
N GLU A 198 16.38 -21.75 -12.93
CA GLU A 198 16.59 -22.75 -11.87
C GLU A 198 16.60 -22.13 -10.47
N GLU A 199 16.92 -20.85 -10.38
CA GLU A 199 17.05 -20.12 -9.12
C GLU A 199 16.71 -18.63 -9.30
N GLU A 200 16.30 -17.98 -8.23
CA GLU A 200 16.11 -16.51 -8.18
C GLU A 200 17.45 -15.75 -8.38
N GLY A 201 17.34 -14.44 -8.40
CA GLY A 201 18.46 -13.52 -8.45
C GLY A 201 18.54 -12.69 -9.71
N LYS A 202 19.57 -11.86 -9.76
CA LYS A 202 19.79 -10.91 -10.87
C LYS A 202 20.28 -11.65 -12.10
N LYS A 203 19.45 -11.68 -13.14
CA LYS A 203 19.75 -12.32 -14.44
C LYS A 203 20.27 -11.27 -15.42
N THR A 204 21.25 -11.66 -16.22
CA THR A 204 21.81 -10.79 -17.28
C THR A 204 21.25 -11.21 -18.62
N ILE A 205 20.32 -10.44 -19.16
CA ILE A 205 19.76 -10.67 -20.50
C ILE A 205 20.73 -10.09 -21.53
N ARG A 206 21.17 -10.89 -22.49
CA ARG A 206 22.07 -10.49 -23.55
C ARG A 206 21.39 -10.49 -24.91
N PHE A 207 21.57 -9.43 -25.65
CA PHE A 207 21.00 -9.26 -26.98
C PHE A 207 22.12 -9.20 -28.03
N ASN A 208 21.98 -9.97 -29.09
CA ASN A 208 22.80 -9.88 -30.29
C ASN A 208 21.91 -9.37 -31.42
N LEU A 209 22.26 -8.21 -31.94
CA LEU A 209 21.56 -7.51 -33.04
C LEU A 209 22.44 -7.54 -34.25
N THR A 210 21.98 -8.15 -35.33
CA THR A 210 22.68 -8.11 -36.63
C THR A 210 22.08 -6.99 -37.47
N LEU A 211 22.92 -6.06 -37.88
CA LEU A 211 22.53 -4.94 -38.74
C LEU A 211 22.58 -5.31 -40.21
N ASP A 212 21.94 -4.56 -41.10
CA ASP A 212 21.96 -4.78 -42.53
C ASP A 212 23.35 -4.54 -43.14
N SER A 213 24.21 -3.76 -42.49
CA SER A 213 25.65 -3.64 -42.77
C SER A 213 26.45 -4.95 -42.55
N GLY A 214 25.83 -5.96 -41.88
CA GLY A 214 26.49 -7.18 -41.43
C GLY A 214 27.21 -7.03 -40.07
N GLU A 215 27.18 -5.87 -39.44
CA GLU A 215 27.73 -5.64 -38.11
C GLU A 215 26.89 -6.41 -37.05
N LEU A 216 27.59 -7.00 -36.08
CA LEU A 216 27.00 -7.65 -34.93
C LEU A 216 27.18 -6.76 -33.71
N VAL A 217 26.08 -6.24 -33.18
CA VAL A 217 26.05 -5.39 -31.98
C VAL A 217 25.52 -6.22 -30.80
N SER A 218 26.38 -6.41 -29.78
CA SER A 218 26.02 -7.14 -28.56
C SER A 218 25.72 -6.18 -27.44
N ARG A 219 24.59 -6.38 -26.74
CA ARG A 219 24.17 -5.54 -25.62
C ARG A 219 23.73 -6.42 -24.45
N ALA A 220 23.80 -5.88 -23.23
CA ALA A 220 23.41 -6.60 -22.03
C ALA A 220 22.60 -5.70 -21.10
N SER A 221 21.59 -6.27 -20.48
CA SER A 221 20.78 -5.62 -19.47
C SER A 221 20.47 -6.57 -18.32
N THR A 222 19.92 -6.04 -17.23
CA THR A 222 19.60 -6.85 -16.06
C THR A 222 18.13 -6.79 -15.73
N ILE A 223 17.63 -7.94 -15.23
CA ILE A 223 16.34 -8.08 -14.56
C ILE A 223 16.55 -8.95 -13.33
N GLU A 224 15.79 -8.69 -12.28
CA GLU A 224 15.78 -9.52 -11.08
C GLU A 224 14.61 -10.50 -11.12
N ILE A 225 14.91 -11.79 -10.99
CA ILE A 225 13.92 -12.85 -10.85
C ILE A 225 13.83 -13.17 -9.36
N LYS A 226 12.66 -13.02 -8.78
CA LYS A 226 12.38 -13.46 -7.40
C LYS A 226 11.60 -14.77 -7.44
N TYR A 227 11.77 -15.61 -6.43
CA TYR A 227 10.79 -16.67 -6.27
C TYR A 227 9.39 -16.02 -6.25
N ALA A 228 8.44 -16.54 -6.99
CA ALA A 228 7.09 -16.52 -6.52
C ALA A 228 7.14 -17.35 -5.24
N ASN A 229 6.77 -16.78 -4.13
CA ASN A 229 6.80 -17.49 -2.87
C ASN A 229 6.14 -18.83 -3.10
N GLN A 230 7.00 -19.82 -3.09
CA GLN A 230 6.77 -21.22 -3.34
C GLN A 230 5.57 -21.64 -4.20
N ASP A 231 5.86 -22.17 -5.36
CA ASP A 231 5.06 -23.20 -6.03
C ASP A 231 4.85 -24.44 -5.14
N LEU A 232 4.36 -24.28 -3.93
CA LEU A 232 3.70 -25.32 -3.17
C LEU A 232 2.32 -25.64 -3.77
N SER A 233 1.83 -24.79 -4.68
CA SER A 233 0.58 -25.00 -5.41
C SER A 233 0.56 -26.28 -6.26
N ASN A 234 1.73 -26.84 -6.61
CA ASN A 234 1.80 -28.11 -7.34
C ASN A 234 1.65 -29.37 -6.48
N LEU A 235 1.59 -29.25 -5.15
CA LEU A 235 1.41 -30.41 -4.27
C LEU A 235 -0.05 -30.70 -3.91
N TYR A 236 -0.94 -29.75 -4.10
CA TYR A 236 -2.39 -29.89 -3.92
C TYR A 236 -3.08 -29.11 -5.04
N ASN A 237 -4.18 -29.65 -5.60
CA ASN A 237 -5.07 -28.92 -6.52
C ASN A 237 -5.72 -27.73 -5.80
N ARG A 238 -4.96 -26.67 -5.53
CA ARG A 238 -5.44 -25.42 -4.94
C ARG A 238 -5.86 -24.51 -6.08
N GLU A 239 -7.09 -24.08 -6.07
CA GLU A 239 -7.65 -23.17 -7.07
C GLU A 239 -8.01 -21.86 -6.37
N VAL A 240 -7.25 -20.80 -6.68
CA VAL A 240 -7.63 -19.44 -6.33
C VAL A 240 -8.89 -19.12 -7.12
N ALA A 241 -9.99 -18.88 -6.41
CA ALA A 241 -11.26 -18.57 -7.03
C ALA A 241 -11.45 -17.06 -7.15
N THR A 242 -11.61 -16.58 -8.38
CA THR A 242 -12.00 -15.19 -8.63
C THR A 242 -13.53 -15.07 -8.55
N PHE A 243 -14.02 -14.03 -7.89
CA PHE A 243 -15.45 -13.76 -7.76
C PHE A 243 -15.76 -12.27 -7.82
N THR A 244 -17.04 -11.96 -7.98
CA THR A 244 -17.55 -10.59 -8.08
C THR A 244 -18.64 -10.40 -7.03
N SER A 245 -18.65 -9.26 -6.36
CA SER A 245 -19.72 -8.93 -5.42
C SER A 245 -21.06 -8.78 -6.14
N SER A 246 -22.11 -9.36 -5.59
CA SER A 246 -23.50 -9.16 -6.06
C SER A 246 -24.06 -7.81 -5.64
N ILE A 247 -23.45 -7.14 -4.67
CA ILE A 247 -23.83 -5.84 -4.14
C ILE A 247 -22.87 -4.78 -4.66
N THR A 248 -23.40 -3.70 -5.21
CA THR A 248 -22.63 -2.54 -5.67
C THR A 248 -22.80 -1.36 -4.70
N PRO A 249 -21.71 -0.80 -4.14
CA PRO A 249 -21.83 0.37 -3.30
C PRO A 249 -22.17 1.61 -4.11
N ASN A 250 -22.85 2.56 -3.50
CA ASN A 250 -23.08 3.88 -4.10
C ASN A 250 -21.90 4.80 -3.80
N LEU A 251 -21.06 5.04 -4.80
CA LEU A 251 -19.84 5.86 -4.69
C LEU A 251 -19.99 7.26 -5.36
N SER A 252 -21.24 7.69 -5.63
CA SER A 252 -21.51 8.99 -6.27
C SER A 252 -20.98 10.20 -5.49
N ALA A 253 -20.91 10.10 -4.15
CA ALA A 253 -20.33 11.13 -3.29
C ALA A 253 -18.80 11.33 -3.50
N TYR A 254 -18.15 10.35 -4.08
CA TYR A 254 -16.73 10.38 -4.47
C TYR A 254 -16.51 10.73 -5.94
N GLY A 255 -17.61 10.99 -6.69
CA GLY A 255 -17.57 11.34 -8.09
C GLY A 255 -17.76 10.16 -9.06
N GLU A 256 -17.93 8.92 -8.57
CA GLU A 256 -18.25 7.78 -9.42
C GLU A 256 -19.77 7.77 -9.72
N SER A 257 -20.13 8.20 -10.92
CA SER A 257 -21.55 8.36 -11.31
C SER A 257 -22.28 7.05 -11.58
N THR A 258 -21.55 5.97 -11.87
CA THR A 258 -22.08 4.64 -12.14
C THR A 258 -21.53 3.67 -11.11
N SER A 259 -22.43 2.94 -10.43
CA SER A 259 -22.00 1.94 -9.46
C SER A 259 -21.49 0.67 -10.13
N TYR A 260 -20.32 0.20 -9.75
CA TYR A 260 -19.69 -1.03 -10.24
C TYR A 260 -19.39 -1.99 -9.08
N PRO A 261 -19.56 -3.30 -9.30
CA PRO A 261 -19.11 -4.29 -8.34
C PRO A 261 -17.58 -4.38 -8.28
N GLY A 262 -17.05 -4.85 -7.16
CA GLY A 262 -15.66 -5.24 -7.04
C GLY A 262 -15.39 -6.65 -7.61
N VAL A 263 -14.13 -6.94 -7.87
CA VAL A 263 -13.62 -8.28 -8.16
C VAL A 263 -12.63 -8.65 -7.07
N GLY A 264 -12.80 -9.83 -6.49
CA GLY A 264 -11.93 -10.37 -5.44
C GLY A 264 -11.42 -11.76 -5.80
N GLU A 265 -10.39 -12.17 -5.12
CA GLU A 265 -9.84 -13.52 -5.16
C GLU A 265 -9.86 -14.12 -3.75
N TYR A 266 -10.19 -15.39 -3.65
CA TYR A 266 -10.11 -16.11 -2.37
C TYR A 266 -9.55 -17.52 -2.53
N GLU A 267 -8.98 -18.02 -1.46
CA GLU A 267 -8.57 -19.41 -1.32
C GLU A 267 -8.91 -19.94 0.08
N ILE A 268 -9.29 -21.21 0.18
CA ILE A 268 -9.66 -21.87 1.43
C ILE A 268 -8.58 -22.89 1.80
N PHE A 269 -8.02 -22.77 2.97
CA PHE A 269 -7.03 -23.64 3.54
C PHE A 269 -7.65 -24.45 4.67
N LEU A 270 -8.12 -25.66 4.32
CA LEU A 270 -8.78 -26.52 5.29
C LEU A 270 -7.83 -27.00 6.39
N SER A 271 -8.38 -27.26 7.54
CA SER A 271 -7.72 -27.91 8.66
C SER A 271 -7.37 -29.39 8.34
N ASN A 272 -6.80 -30.08 9.31
CA ASN A 272 -6.38 -31.49 9.13
C ASN A 272 -7.53 -32.48 8.89
N ASP A 273 -8.77 -32.09 9.18
CA ASP A 273 -9.95 -32.94 8.95
C ASP A 273 -10.52 -32.81 7.52
N ASN A 274 -10.03 -31.83 6.74
CA ASN A 274 -10.47 -31.51 5.38
C ASN A 274 -11.96 -31.18 5.25
N ILE A 275 -12.56 -30.63 6.30
CA ILE A 275 -13.95 -30.20 6.33
C ILE A 275 -13.97 -28.68 6.59
N LEU A 276 -14.65 -27.93 5.73
CA LEU A 276 -14.88 -26.50 5.98
C LEU A 276 -15.98 -26.36 7.03
N ASP A 277 -15.62 -26.10 8.29
CA ASP A 277 -16.58 -26.03 9.40
C ASP A 277 -16.31 -24.91 10.42
N LYS A 278 -15.07 -24.45 10.56
CA LYS A 278 -14.65 -23.38 11.51
C LYS A 278 -13.85 -22.29 10.82
N PRO A 279 -14.46 -21.49 9.93
CA PRO A 279 -13.70 -20.55 9.09
C PRO A 279 -13.20 -19.34 9.86
N ILE A 280 -11.92 -19.01 9.59
CA ILE A 280 -11.27 -17.76 9.92
C ILE A 280 -11.02 -17.02 8.62
N PHE A 281 -11.62 -15.84 8.45
CA PHE A 281 -11.38 -14.97 7.30
C PHE A 281 -10.17 -14.08 7.59
N LEU A 282 -9.18 -14.08 6.71
CA LEU A 282 -8.11 -13.09 6.67
C LEU A 282 -8.34 -12.17 5.49
N VAL A 283 -8.55 -10.88 5.78
CA VAL A 283 -8.90 -9.86 4.79
C VAL A 283 -7.67 -9.06 4.45
N ASP A 284 -7.28 -8.98 3.18
CA ASP A 284 -6.13 -8.18 2.77
C ASP A 284 -6.28 -6.69 3.12
N GLY A 285 -5.15 -6.01 3.24
CA GLY A 285 -5.02 -4.59 3.55
C GLY A 285 -4.80 -3.71 2.31
N PHE A 286 -4.13 -2.58 2.52
CA PHE A 286 -3.72 -1.67 1.45
C PHE A 286 -2.52 -2.27 0.70
N ASP A 287 -2.71 -2.55 -0.58
CA ASP A 287 -1.73 -3.22 -1.45
C ASP A 287 -1.77 -2.69 -2.88
N PRO A 288 -1.33 -1.45 -3.13
CA PRO A 288 -1.32 -0.89 -4.47
C PRO A 288 -0.54 -1.75 -5.47
N GLY A 289 -1.18 -2.08 -6.59
CA GLY A 289 -0.56 -2.86 -7.66
C GLY A 289 -0.55 -4.37 -7.43
N ASP A 290 -1.32 -4.88 -6.44
CA ASP A 290 -1.41 -6.33 -6.12
C ASP A 290 -0.02 -6.94 -5.94
N GLY A 291 0.80 -6.26 -5.13
CA GLY A 291 2.18 -6.68 -4.83
C GLY A 291 2.23 -7.93 -3.95
N ARG A 292 1.14 -8.21 -3.27
CA ARG A 292 0.94 -9.30 -2.33
C ARG A 292 -0.22 -10.17 -2.79
N ASP A 293 0.06 -11.36 -3.26
CA ASP A 293 -0.94 -12.38 -3.54
C ASP A 293 -1.35 -13.15 -2.27
N ILE A 294 -2.21 -14.17 -2.40
CA ILE A 294 -2.65 -15.00 -1.27
C ILE A 294 -1.46 -15.65 -0.54
N THR A 295 -0.39 -16.00 -1.26
CA THR A 295 0.83 -16.54 -0.63
C THR A 295 1.53 -15.45 0.19
N GLY A 296 1.59 -14.23 -0.32
CA GLY A 296 2.10 -13.08 0.44
C GLY A 296 1.27 -12.78 1.69
N LEU A 297 -0.05 -13.03 1.65
CA LEU A 297 -0.91 -12.95 2.83
C LEU A 297 -0.61 -14.04 3.86
N GLN A 298 -0.27 -15.25 3.42
CA GLN A 298 0.17 -16.32 4.33
C GLN A 298 1.48 -15.94 5.05
N GLU A 299 2.42 -15.28 4.36
CA GLU A 299 3.68 -14.82 4.95
C GLU A 299 3.50 -13.74 6.00
N LEU A 300 2.43 -12.92 5.91
CA LEU A 300 2.10 -11.97 6.98
C LEU A 300 1.74 -12.66 8.30
N LEU A 301 1.44 -13.95 8.27
CA LEU A 301 1.13 -14.75 9.44
C LEU A 301 2.39 -15.40 10.06
N ASP A 302 3.58 -15.18 9.51
CA ASP A 302 4.84 -15.63 10.06
C ASP A 302 5.28 -14.75 11.23
N PHE A 303 5.83 -15.36 12.25
CA PHE A 303 6.41 -14.68 13.41
C PHE A 303 7.60 -15.43 13.99
N ASP A 304 8.46 -14.70 14.71
CA ASP A 304 9.58 -15.30 15.45
C ASP A 304 9.08 -15.89 16.78
N ASP A 305 9.15 -17.21 16.90
CA ASP A 305 8.93 -17.92 18.16
C ASP A 305 10.26 -18.39 18.73
N ASN A 306 10.91 -17.52 19.52
CA ASN A 306 12.19 -17.76 20.18
C ASN A 306 13.31 -18.23 19.24
N GLY A 307 13.47 -17.57 18.10
CA GLY A 307 14.50 -17.84 17.09
C GLY A 307 14.12 -18.94 16.10
N THR A 308 12.84 -19.35 16.09
CA THR A 308 12.26 -20.26 15.09
C THR A 308 11.09 -19.57 14.43
N THR A 309 11.05 -19.56 13.10
CA THR A 309 9.87 -19.04 12.37
C THR A 309 8.68 -19.97 12.59
N SER A 310 7.59 -19.43 13.09
CA SER A 310 6.30 -20.10 13.24
C SER A 310 5.24 -19.32 12.45
N ASN A 311 4.08 -19.92 12.18
CA ASN A 311 3.03 -19.32 11.38
C ASN A 311 1.67 -19.50 12.05
N LEU A 312 0.89 -18.42 12.16
CA LEU A 312 -0.41 -18.40 12.85
C LEU A 312 -1.43 -19.33 12.16
N GLU A 313 -1.43 -19.41 10.80
CA GLU A 313 -2.31 -20.35 10.08
C GLU A 313 -2.08 -21.79 10.55
N THR A 314 -0.82 -22.20 10.64
CA THR A 314 -0.47 -23.56 11.11
C THR A 314 -1.05 -23.84 12.48
N LEU A 315 -0.88 -22.89 13.43
CA LEU A 315 -1.35 -23.04 14.80
C LEU A 315 -2.88 -23.16 14.90
N VAL A 316 -3.63 -22.36 14.14
CA VAL A 316 -5.10 -22.44 14.18
C VAL A 316 -5.62 -23.69 13.44
N LYS A 317 -4.94 -24.15 12.39
CA LYS A 317 -5.31 -25.39 11.68
C LYS A 317 -5.08 -26.65 12.51
N GLU A 318 -4.08 -26.67 13.38
CA GLU A 318 -3.87 -27.74 14.35
C GLU A 318 -5.05 -27.90 15.32
N GLU A 319 -5.77 -26.81 15.62
CA GLU A 319 -6.96 -26.77 16.46
C GLU A 319 -8.28 -26.93 15.66
N GLY A 320 -8.17 -27.28 14.37
CA GLY A 320 -9.30 -27.58 13.49
C GLY A 320 -10.00 -26.37 12.90
N PHE A 321 -9.35 -25.21 12.82
CA PHE A 321 -9.88 -24.04 12.09
C PHE A 321 -9.44 -24.04 10.64
N ASP A 322 -10.31 -23.57 9.75
CA ASP A 322 -10.03 -23.39 8.33
C ASP A 322 -9.69 -21.91 8.10
N VAL A 323 -8.77 -21.61 7.20
CA VAL A 323 -8.42 -20.22 6.89
C VAL A 323 -8.88 -19.85 5.48
N VAL A 324 -9.64 -18.79 5.38
CA VAL A 324 -10.18 -18.22 4.13
C VAL A 324 -9.49 -16.89 3.88
N TYR A 325 -8.63 -16.84 2.88
CA TYR A 325 -7.95 -15.61 2.47
C TYR A 325 -8.79 -14.86 1.46
N LEU A 326 -8.88 -13.54 1.62
CA LEU A 326 -9.49 -12.62 0.67
C LEU A 326 -8.45 -11.65 0.17
N ASN A 327 -8.16 -11.68 -1.13
CA ASN A 327 -7.29 -10.77 -1.85
C ASN A 327 -8.08 -9.84 -2.77
N PHE A 328 -7.55 -8.64 -3.03
CA PHE A 328 -8.13 -7.63 -3.91
C PHE A 328 -7.21 -7.40 -5.12
N PRO A 329 -7.37 -8.19 -6.19
CA PRO A 329 -6.46 -8.17 -7.32
C PRO A 329 -6.59 -6.89 -8.15
N VAL A 330 -5.61 -6.67 -9.00
CA VAL A 330 -5.78 -5.72 -10.09
C VAL A 330 -6.54 -6.40 -11.24
N TYR A 331 -7.58 -5.74 -11.74
CA TYR A 331 -8.42 -6.27 -12.82
C TYR A 331 -8.83 -5.21 -13.83
N THR A 332 -9.18 -5.65 -15.04
CA THR A 332 -9.81 -4.77 -16.04
C THR A 332 -11.33 -4.85 -15.92
N ARG A 333 -11.97 -3.73 -15.64
CA ARG A 333 -13.41 -3.63 -15.55
C ARG A 333 -14.05 -3.70 -16.94
N ALA A 334 -14.86 -4.74 -17.17
CA ALA A 334 -15.41 -5.03 -18.50
C ALA A 334 -16.38 -3.95 -19.04
N ALA A 335 -16.98 -3.15 -18.15
CA ALA A 335 -17.98 -2.15 -18.53
C ALA A 335 -17.39 -0.95 -19.29
N ASP A 336 -16.16 -0.57 -19.00
CA ASP A 336 -15.51 0.65 -19.55
C ASP A 336 -14.01 0.43 -19.88
N ASN A 337 -13.51 -0.79 -19.76
CA ASN A 337 -12.10 -1.18 -19.95
C ASN A 337 -11.10 -0.42 -19.07
N GLN A 338 -11.54 0.12 -17.94
CA GLN A 338 -10.63 0.71 -16.96
C GLN A 338 -9.92 -0.37 -16.16
N VAL A 339 -8.63 -0.15 -15.90
CA VAL A 339 -7.86 -0.96 -14.98
C VAL A 339 -8.12 -0.47 -13.57
N ILE A 340 -8.61 -1.37 -12.73
CA ILE A 340 -8.91 -1.13 -11.32
C ILE A 340 -7.86 -1.84 -10.49
N ASP A 341 -7.22 -1.10 -9.62
CA ASP A 341 -6.32 -1.61 -8.61
C ASP A 341 -7.15 -1.90 -7.34
N GLY A 342 -7.52 -3.16 -7.14
CA GLY A 342 -8.38 -3.59 -6.04
C GLY A 342 -7.77 -3.31 -4.67
N GLY A 343 -6.45 -3.47 -4.54
CA GLY A 343 -5.72 -3.24 -3.29
C GLY A 343 -5.67 -1.79 -2.84
N SER A 344 -6.00 -0.83 -3.73
CA SER A 344 -6.06 0.61 -3.41
C SER A 344 -7.40 1.27 -3.78
N ASP A 345 -8.41 0.47 -4.12
CA ASP A 345 -9.76 0.93 -4.48
C ASP A 345 -10.57 1.39 -3.24
N PHE A 346 -11.80 1.88 -3.48
CA PHE A 346 -12.73 2.29 -2.42
C PHE A 346 -12.97 1.17 -1.41
N ILE A 347 -12.81 1.49 -0.14
CA ILE A 347 -12.97 0.53 0.98
C ILE A 347 -14.38 -0.08 0.98
N GLU A 348 -15.41 0.69 0.63
CA GLU A 348 -16.78 0.20 0.50
C GLU A 348 -16.94 -0.89 -0.57
N ARG A 349 -16.23 -0.75 -1.72
CA ARG A 349 -16.28 -1.77 -2.78
C ARG A 349 -15.65 -3.07 -2.32
N ASN A 350 -14.51 -3.00 -1.66
CA ASN A 350 -13.82 -4.16 -1.07
C ASN A 350 -14.64 -4.79 0.08
N ALA A 351 -15.35 -3.97 0.86
CA ALA A 351 -16.25 -4.47 1.91
C ALA A 351 -17.40 -5.31 1.33
N MET A 352 -17.97 -4.93 0.18
CA MET A 352 -19.01 -5.73 -0.47
C MET A 352 -18.48 -7.08 -0.97
N LEU A 353 -17.20 -7.19 -1.34
CA LEU A 353 -16.56 -8.48 -1.62
C LEU A 353 -16.51 -9.37 -0.37
N LEU A 354 -16.14 -8.81 0.78
CA LEU A 354 -16.17 -9.59 2.03
C LEU A 354 -17.59 -10.03 2.40
N VAL A 355 -18.61 -9.18 2.21
CA VAL A 355 -20.03 -9.55 2.41
C VAL A 355 -20.39 -10.76 1.53
N GLU A 356 -20.04 -10.72 0.25
CA GLU A 356 -20.28 -11.82 -0.69
C GLU A 356 -19.57 -13.10 -0.25
N LEU A 357 -18.29 -13.00 0.13
CA LEU A 357 -17.50 -14.14 0.56
C LEU A 357 -18.02 -14.76 1.87
N ILE A 358 -18.43 -13.96 2.85
CA ILE A 358 -19.05 -14.46 4.07
C ILE A 358 -20.34 -15.25 3.74
N ASN A 359 -21.19 -14.71 2.88
CA ASN A 359 -22.40 -15.40 2.45
C ASN A 359 -22.08 -16.72 1.73
N LEU A 360 -21.10 -16.72 0.83
CA LEU A 360 -20.65 -17.90 0.10
C LEU A 360 -20.14 -19.01 1.04
N ILE A 361 -19.27 -18.65 1.98
CA ILE A 361 -18.70 -19.59 2.95
C ILE A 361 -19.77 -20.11 3.91
N ASN A 362 -20.68 -19.26 4.39
CA ASN A 362 -21.79 -19.68 5.24
C ASN A 362 -22.75 -20.69 4.56
N MET A 363 -22.87 -20.61 3.23
CA MET A 363 -23.63 -21.62 2.46
C MET A 363 -22.88 -22.94 2.28
N GLN A 364 -21.55 -22.91 2.28
CA GLN A 364 -20.71 -24.09 2.01
C GLN A 364 -20.27 -24.82 3.26
N LYS A 365 -20.09 -24.09 4.37
CA LYS A 365 -19.59 -24.72 5.61
C LYS A 365 -20.56 -25.75 6.20
N VAL A 366 -19.98 -26.77 6.81
CA VAL A 366 -20.71 -27.81 7.50
C VAL A 366 -20.82 -27.48 8.99
N GLY A 367 -21.99 -27.70 9.59
CA GLY A 367 -22.19 -27.43 11.01
C GLY A 367 -22.62 -25.99 11.33
N THR A 368 -22.51 -25.63 12.59
CA THR A 368 -23.03 -24.34 13.12
C THR A 368 -21.96 -23.47 13.76
N ALA A 369 -20.69 -23.80 13.62
CA ALA A 369 -19.61 -22.95 14.17
C ALA A 369 -19.62 -21.60 13.51
N GLN A 370 -19.45 -20.58 14.34
CA GLN A 370 -19.46 -19.20 13.88
C GLN A 370 -18.07 -18.78 13.37
N ASN A 371 -18.06 -17.85 12.45
CA ASN A 371 -16.89 -17.31 11.82
C ASN A 371 -16.02 -16.49 12.77
N VAL A 372 -14.72 -16.42 12.46
CA VAL A 372 -13.78 -15.40 12.95
C VAL A 372 -13.37 -14.54 11.77
N VAL A 373 -13.31 -13.23 11.93
CA VAL A 373 -12.83 -12.30 10.89
C VAL A 373 -11.63 -11.54 11.42
N ILE A 374 -10.51 -11.61 10.74
CA ILE A 374 -9.26 -10.89 11.05
C ILE A 374 -9.02 -9.88 9.94
N GLY A 375 -8.95 -8.61 10.30
CA GLY A 375 -8.67 -7.51 9.38
C GLY A 375 -7.39 -6.76 9.76
N PRO A 376 -6.24 -7.06 9.14
CA PRO A 376 -5.03 -6.27 9.29
C PRO A 376 -5.11 -4.98 8.49
N SER A 377 -4.57 -3.87 9.02
CA SER A 377 -4.45 -2.59 8.32
C SER A 377 -5.80 -2.11 7.74
N MET A 378 -5.85 -1.77 6.45
CA MET A 378 -7.09 -1.43 5.74
C MET A 378 -8.12 -2.55 5.81
N GLY A 379 -7.70 -3.83 5.87
CA GLY A 379 -8.59 -4.98 6.06
C GLY A 379 -9.46 -4.87 7.32
N GLY A 380 -8.98 -4.17 8.35
CA GLY A 380 -9.76 -3.85 9.53
C GLY A 380 -10.91 -2.86 9.27
N LEU A 381 -10.72 -1.89 8.38
CA LEU A 381 -11.78 -0.98 7.93
C LEU A 381 -12.75 -1.69 6.99
N ILE A 382 -12.25 -2.50 6.06
CA ILE A 382 -13.05 -3.32 5.14
C ILE A 382 -13.97 -4.26 5.94
N SER A 383 -13.41 -4.99 6.90
CA SER A 383 -14.17 -5.93 7.72
C SER A 383 -15.15 -5.23 8.67
N ARG A 384 -14.77 -4.09 9.25
CA ARG A 384 -15.68 -3.25 10.02
C ARG A 384 -16.88 -2.77 9.19
N TYR A 385 -16.61 -2.28 7.97
CA TYR A 385 -17.67 -1.82 7.08
C TYR A 385 -18.57 -2.98 6.65
N ALA A 386 -18.02 -4.12 6.28
CA ALA A 386 -18.77 -5.28 5.83
C ALA A 386 -19.70 -5.82 6.94
N LEU A 387 -19.19 -6.02 8.15
CA LEU A 387 -19.98 -6.50 9.30
C LEU A 387 -21.06 -5.50 9.69
N ASN A 388 -20.73 -4.21 9.82
CA ASN A 388 -21.71 -3.16 10.07
C ASN A 388 -22.80 -3.09 9.00
N TYR A 389 -22.42 -3.24 7.73
CA TYR A 389 -23.37 -3.26 6.61
C TYR A 389 -24.33 -4.45 6.71
N MET A 390 -23.80 -5.65 6.99
CA MET A 390 -24.62 -6.85 7.16
C MET A 390 -25.59 -6.72 8.33
N GLU A 391 -25.13 -6.18 9.47
CA GLU A 391 -26.01 -5.91 10.63
C GLU A 391 -27.10 -4.89 10.29
N ASN A 392 -26.75 -3.77 9.65
CA ASN A 392 -27.71 -2.75 9.21
C ASN A 392 -28.76 -3.31 8.23
N ALA A 393 -28.33 -4.17 7.32
CA ALA A 393 -29.19 -4.81 6.34
C ALA A 393 -29.96 -6.04 6.90
N ASN A 394 -29.82 -6.37 8.18
CA ASN A 394 -30.35 -7.57 8.83
C ASN A 394 -29.91 -8.87 8.14
N MET A 395 -28.69 -8.91 7.61
CA MET A 395 -28.04 -10.11 7.06
C MET A 395 -27.32 -10.86 8.18
N ASN A 396 -27.43 -12.19 8.19
CA ASN A 396 -26.73 -13.00 9.18
C ASN A 396 -25.29 -13.31 8.73
N HIS A 397 -24.30 -12.64 9.31
CA HIS A 397 -22.88 -12.87 9.01
C HIS A 397 -22.27 -14.07 9.77
N GLU A 398 -22.96 -14.60 10.77
CA GLU A 398 -22.49 -15.73 11.60
C GLU A 398 -21.06 -15.54 12.18
N THR A 399 -20.67 -14.31 12.45
CA THR A 399 -19.36 -13.98 12.99
C THR A 399 -19.46 -13.78 14.50
N ARG A 400 -18.67 -14.53 15.28
CA ARG A 400 -18.58 -14.41 16.73
C ARG A 400 -17.47 -13.48 17.22
N LEU A 401 -16.38 -13.40 16.43
CA LEU A 401 -15.19 -12.67 16.80
C LEU A 401 -14.67 -11.87 15.59
N TRP A 402 -14.48 -10.58 15.80
CA TRP A 402 -13.80 -9.69 14.88
C TRP A 402 -12.51 -9.19 15.53
N ILE A 403 -11.38 -9.46 14.87
CA ILE A 403 -10.05 -9.03 15.28
C ILE A 403 -9.60 -7.91 14.33
N SER A 404 -9.52 -6.70 14.85
CA SER A 404 -8.90 -5.56 14.17
C SER A 404 -7.40 -5.57 14.46
N PHE A 405 -6.57 -5.69 13.44
CA PHE A 405 -5.13 -5.74 13.62
C PHE A 405 -4.46 -4.51 13.02
N ASP A 406 -4.01 -3.61 13.90
CA ASP A 406 -3.34 -2.34 13.60
C ASP A 406 -4.05 -1.52 12.51
N ALA A 407 -5.39 -1.42 12.62
CA ALA A 407 -6.25 -0.82 11.61
C ALA A 407 -6.50 0.67 11.86
N PRO A 408 -6.56 1.52 10.81
CA PRO A 408 -6.63 2.98 10.94
C PRO A 408 -8.05 3.50 11.20
N HIS A 409 -8.66 3.20 12.36
CA HIS A 409 -10.06 3.58 12.69
C HIS A 409 -10.32 5.08 12.76
N HIS A 410 -9.27 5.90 12.92
CA HIS A 410 -9.31 7.36 12.82
C HIS A 410 -8.44 7.89 11.68
N GLY A 411 -7.84 7.01 10.91
CA GLY A 411 -6.99 7.31 9.77
C GLY A 411 -5.54 6.91 9.99
N ALA A 412 -4.82 6.79 8.87
CA ALA A 412 -3.40 6.51 8.77
C ALA A 412 -2.59 7.80 8.61
N ASN A 413 -1.29 7.74 8.83
CA ASN A 413 -0.36 8.84 8.69
C ASN A 413 0.77 8.51 7.72
N VAL A 414 1.04 9.42 6.82
CA VAL A 414 2.30 9.52 6.07
C VAL A 414 2.80 10.94 6.29
N PRO A 415 4.02 11.18 6.79
CA PRO A 415 4.50 12.52 7.09
C PRO A 415 4.29 13.48 5.92
N ILE A 416 3.60 14.60 6.18
CA ILE A 416 3.21 15.55 5.12
C ILE A 416 4.43 16.16 4.42
N GLY A 417 5.57 16.21 5.10
CA GLY A 417 6.83 16.64 4.51
C GLY A 417 7.29 15.70 3.39
N PHE A 418 7.17 14.39 3.57
CA PHE A 418 7.48 13.42 2.52
C PHE A 418 6.49 13.51 1.36
N GLN A 419 5.19 13.61 1.64
CA GLN A 419 4.19 13.76 0.59
C GLN A 419 4.47 14.99 -0.28
N HIS A 420 4.83 16.12 0.34
CA HIS A 420 5.21 17.33 -0.38
C HIS A 420 6.46 17.11 -1.26
N GLN A 421 7.52 16.51 -0.70
CA GLN A 421 8.77 16.29 -1.44
C GLN A 421 8.55 15.34 -2.61
N PHE A 422 7.89 14.22 -2.38
CA PHE A 422 7.61 13.26 -3.44
C PHE A 422 6.75 13.86 -4.55
N ASN A 423 5.70 14.62 -4.20
CA ASN A 423 4.88 15.30 -5.19
C ASN A 423 5.67 16.36 -5.98
N PHE A 424 6.51 17.16 -5.30
CA PHE A 424 7.34 18.14 -5.99
C PHE A 424 8.39 17.51 -6.89
N LEU A 425 9.07 16.47 -6.43
CA LEU A 425 10.07 15.75 -7.24
C LEU A 425 9.42 15.02 -8.43
N ALA A 426 8.20 14.49 -8.24
CA ALA A 426 7.48 13.77 -9.28
C ALA A 426 6.89 14.68 -10.37
N PHE A 427 6.49 15.91 -10.03
CA PHE A 427 5.69 16.78 -10.91
C PHE A 427 6.11 18.25 -10.93
N GLY A 428 6.96 18.70 -10.03
CA GLY A 428 7.34 20.11 -9.88
C GLY A 428 8.61 20.52 -10.59
N LEU A 429 9.28 19.60 -11.26
CA LEU A 429 10.52 19.79 -11.98
C LEU A 429 10.32 19.86 -13.50
N ASP A 430 9.11 20.25 -13.91
CA ASP A 430 8.78 20.55 -15.31
C ASP A 430 9.50 21.82 -15.80
N ASP A 431 9.78 21.85 -17.09
CA ASP A 431 10.28 23.04 -17.81
C ASP A 431 11.56 23.65 -17.21
N PHE A 432 12.56 22.83 -16.94
CA PHE A 432 13.90 23.33 -16.71
C PHE A 432 14.48 23.87 -18.03
N TRP A 433 14.13 25.06 -18.29
CA TRP A 433 14.56 26.00 -19.32
C TRP A 433 15.48 25.46 -20.46
N VAL A 434 16.59 24.85 -20.14
CA VAL A 434 17.52 24.24 -21.11
C VAL A 434 17.51 22.69 -21.01
N LEU A 435 17.13 22.16 -19.84
CA LEU A 435 17.25 20.74 -19.51
C LEU A 435 15.96 19.96 -19.77
N GLY A 436 14.83 20.67 -20.03
CA GLY A 436 13.53 20.06 -20.22
C GLY A 436 12.93 19.54 -18.89
N ASP A 437 12.03 18.61 -18.99
CA ASP A 437 11.38 17.96 -17.84
C ASP A 437 12.39 17.09 -17.07
N GLN A 438 12.55 17.36 -15.77
CA GLN A 438 13.45 16.69 -14.85
C GLN A 438 12.71 15.95 -13.74
N ASN A 439 11.41 15.76 -13.88
CA ASN A 439 10.61 15.03 -12.92
C ASN A 439 11.17 13.64 -12.64
N VAL A 440 11.15 13.26 -11.37
CA VAL A 440 11.57 11.92 -10.93
C VAL A 440 10.40 10.98 -11.16
N GLU A 441 10.37 10.38 -12.35
CA GLU A 441 9.25 9.56 -12.79
C GLU A 441 9.01 8.31 -11.94
N GLU A 442 10.04 7.82 -11.24
CA GLU A 442 9.94 6.69 -10.31
C GLU A 442 9.04 6.97 -9.12
N LEU A 443 8.87 8.25 -8.76
CA LEU A 443 7.97 8.67 -7.66
C LEU A 443 6.51 8.79 -8.10
N GLN A 444 6.21 8.89 -9.40
CA GLN A 444 4.83 9.04 -9.88
C GLN A 444 3.92 7.86 -9.50
N PRO A 445 4.34 6.58 -9.63
CA PRO A 445 3.53 5.45 -9.16
C PRO A 445 3.25 5.48 -7.65
N ILE A 446 4.19 6.03 -6.85
CA ILE A 446 3.98 6.20 -5.40
C ILE A 446 2.89 7.25 -5.16
N ILE A 447 2.96 8.38 -5.86
CA ILE A 447 1.91 9.40 -5.75
C ILE A 447 0.56 8.82 -6.19
N ASP A 448 0.51 8.21 -7.37
CA ASP A 448 -0.75 7.73 -7.97
C ASP A 448 -1.35 6.53 -7.21
N GLY A 449 -0.55 5.55 -6.83
CA GLY A 449 -1.01 4.33 -6.16
C GLY A 449 -1.13 4.48 -4.65
N MET A 450 -0.17 5.12 -3.99
CA MET A 450 -0.12 5.15 -2.52
C MET A 450 -0.73 6.42 -1.91
N LEU A 451 -0.70 7.59 -2.58
CA LEU A 451 -1.15 8.85 -1.99
C LEU A 451 -2.45 9.38 -2.58
N THR A 452 -2.74 9.17 -3.87
CA THR A 452 -3.96 9.69 -4.52
C THR A 452 -4.97 8.61 -4.90
N SER A 453 -4.72 7.35 -4.53
CA SER A 453 -5.70 6.28 -4.70
C SER A 453 -6.98 6.55 -3.88
N ALA A 454 -8.07 5.87 -4.24
CA ALA A 454 -9.34 6.01 -3.53
C ALA A 454 -9.19 5.68 -2.04
N ALA A 455 -8.56 4.56 -1.71
CA ALA A 455 -8.32 4.14 -0.34
C ALA A 455 -7.40 5.11 0.43
N ALA A 456 -6.33 5.61 -0.18
CA ALA A 456 -5.44 6.57 0.47
C ALA A 456 -6.16 7.88 0.83
N ARG A 457 -6.98 8.40 -0.09
CA ARG A 457 -7.83 9.57 0.17
C ARG A 457 -8.89 9.34 1.26
N GLN A 458 -9.34 8.09 1.43
CA GLN A 458 -10.27 7.70 2.50
C GLN A 458 -9.57 7.49 3.85
N MET A 459 -8.29 7.10 3.86
CA MET A 459 -7.60 6.76 5.10
C MET A 459 -6.67 7.85 5.64
N LEU A 460 -5.93 8.58 4.77
CA LEU A 460 -4.91 9.49 5.24
C LEU A 460 -5.48 10.64 6.09
N THR A 461 -4.91 10.82 7.27
CA THR A 461 -5.30 11.87 8.22
C THR A 461 -4.81 13.23 7.77
N ASP A 462 -3.61 13.29 7.21
CA ASP A 462 -3.05 14.43 6.51
C ASP A 462 -2.69 13.99 5.10
N GLN A 463 -3.23 14.68 4.08
CA GLN A 463 -3.06 14.32 2.69
C GLN A 463 -2.71 15.59 1.90
N PHE A 464 -1.79 15.50 0.94
CA PHE A 464 -1.17 16.67 0.33
C PHE A 464 -2.12 17.48 -0.58
N GLU A 465 -3.08 16.84 -1.28
CA GLU A 465 -3.96 17.55 -2.24
C GLU A 465 -4.75 18.71 -1.60
N PRO A 466 -5.37 18.59 -0.40
CA PRO A 466 -6.02 19.70 0.26
C PRO A 466 -5.11 20.86 0.66
N HIS A 467 -3.80 20.65 0.70
CA HIS A 467 -2.82 21.70 0.94
C HIS A 467 -2.44 22.48 -0.33
N ILE A 468 -2.68 21.91 -1.51
CA ILE A 468 -2.40 22.53 -2.79
C ILE A 468 -3.55 23.45 -3.15
N THR A 469 -3.32 24.75 -3.24
CA THR A 469 -4.32 25.73 -3.65
C THR A 469 -3.95 26.43 -4.95
N ASN A 470 -2.73 26.20 -5.43
CA ASN A 470 -2.21 26.77 -6.66
C ASN A 470 -2.47 25.84 -7.85
N SER A 471 -2.56 26.42 -9.04
CA SER A 471 -2.76 25.66 -10.27
C SER A 471 -1.53 24.86 -10.74
N ASP A 472 -0.39 25.02 -10.07
CA ASP A 472 0.84 24.28 -10.36
C ASP A 472 0.82 22.82 -9.84
N GLY A 473 -0.14 22.49 -8.96
CA GLY A 473 -0.29 21.14 -8.43
C GLY A 473 0.77 20.71 -7.42
N VAL A 474 1.73 21.58 -7.04
CA VAL A 474 2.85 21.21 -6.17
C VAL A 474 3.10 22.18 -5.01
N THR A 475 2.67 23.44 -5.11
CA THR A 475 2.93 24.45 -4.06
C THR A 475 1.86 24.42 -2.97
N PHE A 476 2.30 24.22 -1.73
CA PHE A 476 1.43 24.22 -0.56
C PHE A 476 1.01 25.64 -0.11
N ASN A 477 -0.21 25.73 0.35
CA ASN A 477 -0.69 26.91 1.09
C ASN A 477 -0.24 26.82 2.55
N ASN A 478 0.84 27.51 2.86
CA ASN A 478 1.47 27.51 4.18
C ASN A 478 0.62 28.17 5.31
N SER A 479 -0.57 28.68 5.01
CA SER A 479 -1.50 29.21 6.01
C SER A 479 -2.48 28.17 6.56
N LEU A 480 -2.52 26.97 5.98
CA LEU A 480 -3.43 25.90 6.38
C LEU A 480 -2.86 25.11 7.56
N ALA A 481 -3.72 24.79 8.52
CA ALA A 481 -3.34 23.95 9.65
C ALA A 481 -3.31 22.46 9.26
N THR A 482 -2.45 21.69 9.93
CA THR A 482 -2.27 20.25 9.79
C THR A 482 -2.69 19.51 11.07
N PRO A 483 -3.22 18.28 10.97
CA PRO A 483 -3.48 17.49 9.76
C PRO A 483 -4.72 17.97 8.98
N ARG A 484 -4.71 17.79 7.67
CA ARG A 484 -5.81 18.12 6.77
C ARG A 484 -6.10 16.95 5.82
N ALA A 485 -7.21 16.27 6.08
CA ALA A 485 -7.62 15.12 5.30
C ALA A 485 -8.28 15.52 3.98
N HIS A 486 -8.21 14.63 2.99
CA HIS A 486 -9.02 14.72 1.79
C HIS A 486 -10.52 14.59 2.12
N ALA A 487 -11.40 15.18 1.30
CA ALA A 487 -12.85 15.15 1.52
C ALA A 487 -13.41 13.71 1.59
N PHE A 488 -12.81 12.76 0.87
CA PHE A 488 -13.21 11.35 0.86
C PHE A 488 -13.15 10.72 2.26
N LYS A 489 -12.17 11.10 3.07
CA LYS A 489 -12.06 10.60 4.45
C LYS A 489 -13.31 10.93 5.27
N ASN A 490 -13.75 12.19 5.24
CA ASN A 490 -14.94 12.60 6.00
C ASN A 490 -16.21 11.88 5.52
N ILE A 491 -16.36 11.69 4.19
CA ILE A 491 -17.48 10.95 3.61
C ILE A 491 -17.45 9.51 4.09
N PHE A 492 -16.31 8.83 3.95
CA PHE A 492 -16.14 7.42 4.34
C PHE A 492 -16.45 7.17 5.81
N TYR A 493 -15.79 7.90 6.72
CA TYR A 493 -15.98 7.68 8.16
C TYR A 493 -17.38 8.08 8.63
N THR A 494 -18.01 9.08 8.00
CA THR A 494 -19.41 9.43 8.29
C THR A 494 -20.33 8.26 7.88
N ASN A 495 -20.15 7.71 6.69
CA ASN A 495 -20.95 6.57 6.23
C ASN A 495 -20.73 5.35 7.12
N LEU A 496 -19.48 4.98 7.39
CA LEU A 496 -19.12 3.84 8.22
C LEU A 496 -19.69 3.92 9.63
N ASN A 497 -19.57 5.09 10.27
CA ASN A 497 -20.04 5.29 11.65
C ASN A 497 -21.57 5.31 11.76
N ASN A 498 -22.29 5.56 10.68
CA ASN A 498 -23.75 5.60 10.66
C ASN A 498 -24.41 4.25 10.31
N LEU A 499 -23.63 3.20 9.99
CA LEU A 499 -24.17 1.88 9.67
C LEU A 499 -24.77 1.17 10.88
N THR A 500 -24.20 1.35 12.08
CA THR A 500 -24.67 0.79 13.34
C THR A 500 -24.77 1.89 14.41
N THR A 501 -25.43 1.63 15.53
CA THR A 501 -25.58 2.63 16.60
C THR A 501 -24.23 3.03 17.21
N SER A 502 -23.33 2.06 17.38
CA SER A 502 -21.99 2.27 17.93
C SER A 502 -20.97 2.68 16.86
N GLY A 503 -21.28 2.57 15.56
CA GLY A 503 -20.35 2.66 14.44
C GLY A 503 -19.46 1.44 14.31
N TYR A 504 -19.62 0.40 15.14
CA TYR A 504 -18.85 -0.85 15.16
C TYR A 504 -19.78 -2.06 15.11
N PRO A 505 -19.30 -3.27 14.76
CA PRO A 505 -20.12 -4.47 14.79
C PRO A 505 -20.70 -4.69 16.21
N GLU A 506 -22.00 -4.90 16.30
CA GLU A 506 -22.74 -5.02 17.56
C GLU A 506 -23.05 -6.47 17.95
N LEU A 507 -23.04 -7.38 16.96
CA LEU A 507 -23.32 -8.81 17.15
C LEU A 507 -22.06 -9.66 17.33
N THR A 508 -20.89 -9.05 17.31
CA THR A 508 -19.59 -9.74 17.46
C THR A 508 -18.91 -9.36 18.78
N ARG A 509 -18.00 -10.22 19.24
CA ARG A 509 -16.96 -9.80 20.14
C ARG A 509 -15.88 -9.05 19.34
N ASN A 510 -15.60 -7.80 19.70
CA ASN A 510 -14.65 -6.93 19.00
C ASN A 510 -13.35 -6.85 19.79
N VAL A 511 -12.23 -7.25 19.18
CA VAL A 511 -10.91 -7.12 19.81
C VAL A 511 -9.93 -6.39 18.92
N SER A 512 -8.98 -5.69 19.52
CA SER A 512 -7.94 -4.97 18.78
C SER A 512 -6.55 -5.51 19.15
N ILE A 513 -5.72 -5.70 18.13
CA ILE A 513 -4.28 -5.90 18.26
C ILE A 513 -3.63 -4.69 17.59
N ILE A 514 -2.71 -4.03 18.27
CA ILE A 514 -1.98 -2.91 17.69
C ILE A 514 -0.48 -3.12 17.79
N ASN A 515 0.28 -2.53 16.86
CA ASN A 515 1.74 -2.51 16.89
C ASN A 515 2.29 -1.23 17.51
N GLY A 516 1.47 -0.20 17.67
CA GLY A 516 1.83 1.01 18.40
C GLY A 516 1.77 0.84 19.91
N SER A 517 2.71 1.44 20.64
CA SER A 517 2.68 1.38 22.10
C SER A 517 1.51 2.19 22.67
N GLY A 518 0.94 1.71 23.77
CA GLY A 518 -0.13 2.39 24.50
C GLY A 518 0.36 3.46 25.49
N ASN A 519 1.66 3.64 25.65
CA ASN A 519 2.28 4.50 26.66
C ASN A 519 3.03 5.72 26.10
N ASN A 520 2.77 6.07 24.84
CA ASN A 520 3.49 7.12 24.09
C ASN A 520 5.00 6.87 24.01
N SER A 521 5.41 5.61 23.95
CA SER A 521 6.79 5.25 23.64
C SER A 521 7.16 5.81 22.27
N ARG A 522 8.34 6.37 22.15
CA ARG A 522 8.82 6.97 20.91
C ARG A 522 9.78 6.04 20.20
N TYR A 523 10.17 6.37 19.01
CA TYR A 523 11.20 5.64 18.27
C TYR A 523 12.48 6.48 18.22
N PRO A 524 13.66 5.82 18.24
CA PRO A 524 14.94 6.51 18.33
C PRO A 524 15.33 7.19 17.01
N ASP A 525 16.11 8.26 17.12
CA ASP A 525 16.85 8.87 16.03
C ASP A 525 18.08 7.98 15.69
N ASN A 526 18.17 7.49 14.47
CA ASN A 526 19.26 6.61 14.04
C ASN A 526 20.62 7.28 13.99
N THR A 527 20.67 8.61 13.84
CA THR A 527 21.94 9.37 13.82
C THR A 527 22.51 9.59 15.22
N ASN A 528 21.66 9.53 16.24
CA ASN A 528 22.03 9.76 17.61
C ASN A 528 21.22 8.87 18.55
N ASN A 529 21.57 7.62 18.63
CA ASN A 529 20.89 6.51 19.35
C ASN A 529 20.43 6.83 20.81
N SER A 530 20.58 8.04 21.28
CA SER A 530 20.14 8.50 22.60
C SER A 530 18.95 9.47 22.58
N ASN A 531 18.50 9.95 21.42
CA ASN A 531 17.42 10.91 21.30
C ASN A 531 16.17 10.29 20.67
N ASP A 532 15.03 10.51 21.31
CA ASP A 532 13.74 10.19 20.72
C ASP A 532 13.36 11.23 19.67
N LEU A 533 12.68 10.80 18.60
CA LEU A 533 12.06 11.70 17.64
C LEU A 533 10.87 12.42 18.27
N LEU A 534 10.87 13.74 18.17
CA LEU A 534 9.90 14.63 18.79
C LEU A 534 9.11 15.39 17.70
N PRO A 535 7.97 16.02 18.04
CA PRO A 535 7.33 16.96 17.13
C PRO A 535 8.34 18.03 16.66
N GLY A 536 8.43 18.24 15.34
CA GLY A 536 9.38 19.17 14.71
C GLY A 536 10.82 18.63 14.52
N SER A 537 11.11 17.40 14.92
CA SER A 537 12.42 16.78 14.68
C SER A 537 12.76 16.73 13.19
N LYS A 538 14.03 17.02 12.87
CA LYS A 538 14.56 16.89 11.52
C LYS A 538 14.82 15.40 11.23
N ILE A 539 14.21 14.87 10.19
CA ILE A 539 14.30 13.46 9.78
C ILE A 539 15.06 13.28 8.47
N LEU A 540 15.31 14.37 7.75
CA LEU A 540 16.15 14.40 6.56
C LEU A 540 16.86 15.75 6.48
N ASP A 541 18.14 15.73 6.15
CA ASP A 541 18.96 16.91 5.87
C ASP A 541 20.12 16.47 4.97
N ALA A 542 19.95 16.65 3.68
CA ALA A 542 20.90 16.15 2.71
C ALA A 542 21.13 17.14 1.56
N ASP A 543 22.39 17.19 1.14
CA ASP A 543 22.81 17.76 -0.12
C ASP A 543 23.21 16.60 -1.03
N ILE A 544 22.41 16.34 -2.07
CA ILE A 544 22.55 15.20 -2.95
C ILE A 544 23.10 15.70 -4.30
N ASP A 545 24.26 15.21 -4.71
CA ASP A 545 24.83 15.49 -6.01
C ASP A 545 23.95 14.89 -7.11
N VAL A 546 23.24 15.72 -7.84
CA VAL A 546 22.37 15.27 -8.94
C VAL A 546 23.18 15.14 -10.22
N MET A 547 24.08 16.08 -10.43
CA MET A 547 25.04 16.11 -11.56
C MET A 547 26.17 17.10 -11.29
N THR A 548 27.20 17.08 -12.13
CA THR A 548 28.29 18.07 -12.01
C THR A 548 27.73 19.48 -12.08
N GLY A 549 27.66 20.16 -10.95
CA GLY A 549 27.19 21.53 -10.83
C GLY A 549 25.72 21.74 -10.53
N ALA A 550 25.03 20.68 -10.12
CA ALA A 550 23.69 20.79 -9.54
C ALA A 550 23.55 19.87 -8.31
N GLU A 551 23.08 20.47 -7.23
CA GLU A 551 22.82 19.81 -5.96
C GLU A 551 21.34 19.90 -5.63
N LEU A 552 20.76 18.77 -5.16
CA LEU A 552 19.44 18.73 -4.59
C LEU A 552 19.57 18.84 -3.07
N LYS A 553 19.17 19.96 -2.51
CA LYS A 553 19.15 20.19 -1.06
C LYS A 553 17.75 19.88 -0.53
N VAL A 554 17.66 18.92 0.35
CA VAL A 554 16.40 18.47 0.96
C VAL A 554 16.46 18.53 2.47
N ASP A 555 15.40 19.07 3.08
CA ASP A 555 15.21 19.12 4.53
C ASP A 555 13.76 18.67 4.82
N THR A 556 13.59 17.70 5.70
CA THR A 556 12.26 17.25 6.12
C THR A 556 12.19 17.17 7.63
N ARG A 557 11.06 17.63 8.16
CA ARG A 557 10.78 17.61 9.60
C ARG A 557 9.43 17.01 9.86
N PHE A 558 9.29 16.40 11.00
CA PHE A 558 7.99 16.06 11.55
C PHE A 558 7.13 17.30 11.83
N THR A 559 5.83 17.14 11.75
CA THR A 559 4.86 18.15 12.16
C THR A 559 5.10 18.63 13.59
N PRO A 560 4.85 19.92 13.88
CA PRO A 560 5.38 20.59 15.08
C PRO A 560 4.56 20.31 16.36
N TYR A 561 5.01 20.88 17.47
CA TYR A 561 4.23 20.95 18.71
C TYR A 561 2.91 21.71 18.52
N ALA A 562 1.93 21.39 19.37
CA ALA A 562 0.60 22.00 19.37
C ALA A 562 0.66 23.53 19.29
N GLY A 563 -0.09 24.11 18.34
CA GLY A 563 -0.19 25.54 18.12
C GLY A 563 1.07 26.23 17.60
N THR A 564 2.10 25.47 17.20
CA THR A 564 3.33 26.03 16.61
C THR A 564 3.45 25.70 15.13
N GLN A 565 4.35 26.40 14.44
CA GLN A 565 4.65 26.18 13.03
C GLN A 565 6.10 25.76 12.86
N VAL A 566 6.34 24.88 11.89
CA VAL A 566 7.67 24.48 11.41
C VAL A 566 7.67 24.33 9.90
N GLN A 567 8.80 24.58 9.26
CA GLN A 567 9.01 24.18 7.88
C GLN A 567 9.18 22.66 7.84
N THR A 568 8.15 21.95 7.38
CA THR A 568 8.12 20.47 7.33
C THR A 568 8.82 19.93 6.12
N SER A 569 8.97 20.72 5.06
CA SER A 569 9.67 20.31 3.85
C SER A 569 10.37 21.48 3.20
N LYS A 570 11.57 21.23 2.74
CA LYS A 570 12.31 22.09 1.82
C LYS A 570 12.90 21.23 0.72
N VAL A 571 12.69 21.62 -0.52
CA VAL A 571 13.36 21.06 -1.69
C VAL A 571 13.95 22.20 -2.48
N HIS A 572 15.25 22.17 -2.69
CA HIS A 572 15.97 23.22 -3.43
C HIS A 572 16.96 22.57 -4.38
N LEU A 573 16.70 22.66 -5.67
CA LEU A 573 17.66 22.31 -6.71
C LEU A 573 18.51 23.53 -7.00
N ASP A 574 19.78 23.48 -6.56
CA ASP A 574 20.78 24.54 -6.60
C ASP A 574 21.75 24.28 -7.76
N PHE A 575 21.92 25.28 -8.63
CA PHE A 575 22.84 25.21 -9.76
C PHE A 575 24.08 26.07 -9.54
N SER A 576 25.25 25.53 -9.81
CA SER A 576 26.52 26.25 -9.70
C SER A 576 26.55 27.46 -10.65
N TRP A 577 27.18 28.56 -10.19
CA TRP A 577 27.29 29.82 -10.91
C TRP A 577 27.85 29.75 -12.35
N TRP A 578 28.55 28.66 -12.68
CA TRP A 578 29.06 28.41 -14.02
C TRP A 578 28.08 27.64 -14.94
N PHE A 579 26.87 27.34 -14.41
CA PHE A 579 25.71 26.81 -15.16
C PHE A 579 24.66 27.91 -15.39
N PRO A 580 25.01 29.02 -16.10
CA PRO A 580 24.21 30.26 -16.10
C PRO A 580 22.87 30.13 -16.84
N LEU A 581 22.53 28.95 -17.30
CA LEU A 581 21.32 28.65 -18.08
C LEU A 581 20.24 27.96 -17.27
N ALA A 582 20.49 27.60 -16.01
CA ALA A 582 19.51 27.02 -15.12
C ALA A 582 19.24 27.98 -13.96
N ASN A 583 17.96 28.12 -13.61
CA ASN A 583 17.55 28.85 -12.43
C ASN A 583 17.31 27.87 -11.30
N ASP A 584 17.76 28.22 -10.11
CA ASP A 584 17.42 27.46 -8.91
C ASP A 584 15.91 27.28 -8.78
N ARG A 585 15.53 26.09 -8.34
CA ARG A 585 14.14 25.77 -8.03
C ARG A 585 14.03 25.44 -6.56
N GLU A 586 13.17 26.18 -5.87
CA GLU A 586 12.90 25.95 -4.47
C GLU A 586 11.40 25.84 -4.23
N ASN A 587 11.02 24.83 -3.45
CA ASN A 587 9.65 24.68 -2.95
C ASN A 587 9.68 24.27 -1.48
N ASN A 588 8.88 24.96 -0.68
CA ASN A 588 8.85 24.83 0.76
C ASN A 588 7.43 24.59 1.25
N ALA A 589 7.27 23.67 2.20
CA ALA A 589 6.02 23.47 2.92
C ALA A 589 6.20 23.77 4.41
N ASN A 590 5.29 24.53 4.98
CA ASN A 590 5.21 24.79 6.42
C ASN A 590 3.94 24.13 6.97
N SER A 591 4.06 23.51 8.13
CA SER A 591 2.94 22.93 8.86
C SER A 591 2.71 23.67 10.17
N THR A 592 1.44 23.94 10.47
CA THR A 592 1.00 24.51 11.74
C THR A 592 0.09 23.51 12.43
N ALA A 593 0.53 22.93 13.54
CA ALA A 593 -0.28 21.97 14.28
C ALA A 593 -1.46 22.65 15.00
N PHE A 594 -2.58 21.96 15.12
CA PHE A 594 -3.72 22.41 15.92
C PHE A 594 -3.34 22.58 17.39
N THR A 595 -4.04 23.45 18.12
CA THR A 595 -3.74 23.76 19.53
C THR A 595 -4.07 22.61 20.50
N TYR A 596 -4.89 21.65 20.08
CA TYR A 596 -5.36 20.54 20.93
C TYR A 596 -4.49 19.27 20.81
N SER A 597 -3.55 19.22 19.86
CA SER A 597 -2.65 18.07 19.69
C SER A 597 -1.30 18.48 19.14
N ASN A 598 -0.24 17.83 19.60
CA ASN A 598 1.04 17.81 18.89
C ASN A 598 0.90 17.15 17.52
N GLY A 599 1.83 17.42 16.63
CA GLY A 599 1.87 16.85 15.28
C GLY A 599 1.90 15.32 15.29
N ILE A 600 1.12 14.74 14.41
CA ILE A 600 0.85 13.29 14.35
C ILE A 600 2.09 12.43 14.10
N ASP A 601 3.08 12.93 13.35
CA ASP A 601 4.24 12.16 12.89
C ASP A 601 5.08 11.57 14.03
N ALA A 602 5.15 12.29 15.16
CA ALA A 602 5.91 11.88 16.33
C ALA A 602 5.07 11.13 17.38
N ALA A 603 3.79 10.82 17.10
CA ALA A 603 2.94 10.06 18.01
C ALA A 603 3.34 8.58 18.02
N SER A 604 3.01 7.84 19.08
CA SER A 604 3.11 6.38 19.10
C SER A 604 2.23 5.75 18.04
N GLY A 605 2.71 4.69 17.40
CA GLY A 605 1.94 3.95 16.40
C GLY A 605 2.67 2.74 15.86
N GLY A 606 1.95 1.91 15.09
CA GLY A 606 2.54 0.91 14.23
C GLY A 606 3.42 1.60 13.18
N LEU A 607 4.65 1.16 13.02
CA LEU A 607 5.69 1.86 12.26
C LEU A 607 5.71 1.41 10.80
N PHE A 608 5.79 2.36 9.87
CA PHE A 608 6.14 2.06 8.49
C PHE A 608 7.66 1.90 8.38
N ASP A 609 8.09 0.80 7.77
CA ASP A 609 9.49 0.51 7.50
C ASP A 609 9.91 1.13 6.16
N ILE A 610 10.69 2.21 6.23
CA ILE A 610 11.15 2.94 5.04
C ILE A 610 12.17 2.10 4.25
N LEU A 611 12.92 1.22 4.92
CA LEU A 611 13.90 0.35 4.27
C LEU A 611 13.21 -0.63 3.30
N LYS A 612 12.01 -1.12 3.63
CA LYS A 612 11.22 -1.92 2.68
C LYS A 612 10.85 -1.15 1.42
N LEU A 613 10.55 0.14 1.55
CA LEU A 613 10.33 1.00 0.41
C LEU A 613 11.60 1.15 -0.46
N THR A 614 12.80 1.21 0.17
CA THR A 614 14.08 1.25 -0.58
C THR A 614 14.36 -0.04 -1.34
N GLU A 615 13.93 -1.18 -0.81
CA GLU A 615 14.08 -2.47 -1.50
C GLU A 615 13.14 -2.57 -2.72
N GLU A 616 12.01 -1.91 -2.69
CA GLU A 616 11.03 -1.87 -3.79
C GLU A 616 11.37 -0.82 -4.84
N LEU A 617 11.90 0.33 -4.42
CA LEU A 617 12.42 1.38 -5.30
C LEU A 617 13.87 1.08 -5.69
N ALA A 618 14.33 1.63 -6.80
CA ALA A 618 15.70 1.42 -7.24
C ALA A 618 16.70 1.97 -6.19
N THR A 619 17.59 1.13 -5.71
CA THR A 619 18.63 1.51 -4.73
C THR A 619 19.75 2.38 -5.31
N ASP A 620 19.78 2.57 -6.63
CA ASP A 620 20.78 3.37 -7.33
C ASP A 620 20.14 4.67 -7.86
N GLY A 621 20.76 5.81 -7.64
CA GLY A 621 20.34 7.12 -8.12
C GLY A 621 19.70 8.01 -7.04
N LEU A 622 19.06 9.11 -7.47
CA LEU A 622 18.55 10.17 -6.61
C LEU A 622 17.63 9.67 -5.49
N VAL A 623 16.74 8.71 -5.78
CA VAL A 623 15.80 8.16 -4.79
C VAL A 623 16.54 7.34 -3.73
N GLY A 624 17.55 6.55 -4.14
CA GLY A 624 18.38 5.77 -3.21
C GLY A 624 19.20 6.67 -2.29
N ASP A 625 19.81 7.73 -2.85
CA ASP A 625 20.59 8.70 -2.08
C ASP A 625 19.69 9.49 -1.10
N PHE A 626 18.46 9.84 -1.54
CA PHE A 626 17.46 10.50 -0.71
C PHE A 626 17.06 9.60 0.48
N LEU A 627 16.68 8.36 0.22
CA LEU A 627 16.25 7.42 1.27
C LEU A 627 17.41 7.03 2.18
N GLY A 628 18.64 6.88 1.62
CA GLY A 628 19.86 6.61 2.39
C GLY A 628 20.31 7.76 3.30
N SER A 629 19.78 8.99 3.07
CA SER A 629 20.09 10.17 3.88
C SER A 629 19.10 10.42 5.01
N LEU A 630 18.11 9.54 5.19
CA LEU A 630 17.14 9.64 6.27
C LEU A 630 17.76 9.38 7.63
N ASN A 631 17.39 10.17 8.63
CA ASN A 631 17.80 10.05 10.01
C ASN A 631 16.98 9.02 10.79
N THR A 632 16.00 8.38 10.14
CA THR A 632 15.14 7.34 10.73
C THR A 632 14.79 6.29 9.69
N ASP A 633 14.74 5.03 10.11
CA ASP A 633 14.29 3.91 9.27
C ASP A 633 12.77 3.76 9.29
N TYR A 634 12.10 4.47 10.21
CA TYR A 634 10.67 4.31 10.47
C TYR A 634 9.96 5.65 10.64
N PHE A 635 8.66 5.67 10.33
CA PHE A 635 7.75 6.73 10.80
C PHE A 635 6.45 6.11 11.35
N ASN A 636 5.73 6.88 12.18
CA ASN A 636 4.41 6.49 12.65
C ASN A 636 3.44 6.39 11.48
N PHE A 637 2.93 5.19 11.22
CA PHE A 637 1.98 4.93 10.13
C PHE A 637 0.55 4.81 10.65
N ILE A 638 0.32 3.93 11.62
CA ILE A 638 -1.00 3.80 12.24
C ILE A 638 -0.90 4.25 13.69
N PRO A 639 -1.30 5.48 14.01
CA PRO A 639 -1.25 5.97 15.39
C PRO A 639 -1.99 5.06 16.36
N SER A 640 -1.43 4.80 17.53
CA SER A 640 -2.06 3.97 18.57
C SER A 640 -3.48 4.42 18.91
N VAL A 641 -3.72 5.75 18.91
CA VAL A 641 -5.05 6.36 19.10
C VAL A 641 -6.01 5.92 18.00
N SER A 642 -5.53 5.81 16.77
CA SER A 642 -6.31 5.37 15.62
C SER A 642 -6.60 3.87 15.68
N ALA A 643 -5.56 3.04 15.91
CA ALA A 643 -5.69 1.59 15.96
C ALA A 643 -6.59 1.11 17.11
N MET A 644 -6.56 1.82 18.24
CA MET A 644 -7.44 1.54 19.40
C MET A 644 -8.81 2.20 19.29
N ALA A 645 -9.05 3.01 18.25
CA ALA A 645 -10.31 3.71 18.06
C ALA A 645 -10.77 4.46 19.32
N PHE A 646 -9.85 5.16 20.01
CA PHE A 646 -10.21 5.90 21.19
C PHE A 646 -11.30 6.92 20.89
N GLU A 647 -12.22 7.11 21.83
CA GLU A 647 -13.30 8.07 21.70
C GLU A 647 -12.78 9.48 21.43
N ILE A 648 -13.40 10.15 20.46
CA ILE A 648 -13.06 11.50 20.03
C ILE A 648 -14.20 12.42 20.42
N THR A 649 -13.85 13.59 20.97
CA THR A 649 -14.80 14.65 21.28
C THR A 649 -14.67 15.76 20.27
N ASN A 650 -15.76 16.20 19.66
CA ASN A 650 -15.83 17.34 18.73
C ASN A 650 -14.96 17.20 17.46
N ASN A 651 -14.65 15.99 17.01
CA ASN A 651 -13.71 15.71 15.90
C ASN A 651 -12.28 16.20 16.15
N GLU A 652 -11.90 16.49 17.38
CA GLU A 652 -10.58 16.88 17.81
C GLU A 652 -9.83 15.65 18.32
N ILE A 653 -8.80 15.22 17.62
CA ILE A 653 -8.00 14.06 17.98
C ILE A 653 -6.70 14.53 18.62
N ASN A 654 -6.50 14.16 19.88
CA ASN A 654 -5.18 14.25 20.50
C ASN A 654 -4.41 12.96 20.23
N TRP A 655 -3.49 13.00 19.26
CA TRP A 655 -2.69 11.84 18.85
C TRP A 655 -1.78 11.27 19.93
N PHE A 656 -1.55 12.05 21.00
CA PHE A 656 -0.76 11.67 22.17
C PHE A 656 -1.63 11.25 23.35
N HIS A 657 -2.92 11.03 23.11
CA HIS A 657 -3.84 10.61 24.18
C HIS A 657 -3.47 9.21 24.68
N THR A 658 -3.28 9.12 25.98
CA THR A 658 -3.04 7.85 26.67
C THR A 658 -4.08 7.71 27.76
N PRO A 659 -5.13 6.92 27.57
CA PRO A 659 -6.17 6.76 28.60
C PRO A 659 -5.58 6.21 29.90
N SER A 660 -5.83 6.88 31.00
CA SER A 660 -5.44 6.36 32.31
C SER A 660 -6.35 5.19 32.70
N GLY A 661 -5.76 4.14 33.27
CA GLY A 661 -6.51 2.99 33.77
C GLY A 661 -7.09 2.08 32.69
N ILE A 662 -6.60 2.16 31.46
CA ILE A 662 -6.96 1.19 30.43
C ILE A 662 -6.51 -0.21 30.85
N THR A 663 -7.39 -1.19 30.74
CA THR A 663 -7.15 -2.58 31.15
C THR A 663 -7.51 -3.52 29.99
N THR A 664 -7.36 -4.81 30.19
CA THR A 664 -7.75 -5.84 29.20
C THR A 664 -9.27 -6.08 29.12
N SER A 665 -10.07 -5.16 29.61
CA SER A 665 -11.53 -5.29 29.58
C SER A 665 -12.21 -3.96 29.31
N ARG A 666 -12.99 -3.88 28.23
CA ARG A 666 -13.86 -2.74 27.89
C ARG A 666 -14.81 -2.35 29.03
N ALA A 667 -15.24 -3.31 29.85
CA ALA A 667 -16.16 -3.06 30.94
C ALA A 667 -15.61 -2.10 32.02
N THR A 668 -14.30 -1.86 32.03
CA THR A 668 -13.63 -1.00 33.02
C THR A 668 -13.29 0.41 32.52
N THR A 669 -13.28 0.60 31.17
CA THR A 669 -13.01 1.89 30.56
C THR A 669 -13.86 2.03 29.29
N SER A 670 -14.49 3.16 29.08
CA SER A 670 -15.33 3.41 27.90
C SER A 670 -14.59 4.19 26.82
N THR A 671 -13.26 4.14 26.78
CA THR A 671 -12.46 4.95 25.86
C THR A 671 -12.23 4.27 24.50
N THR A 672 -12.57 3.00 24.35
CA THR A 672 -12.48 2.24 23.11
C THR A 672 -13.70 1.37 22.87
N PRO A 673 -14.10 1.12 21.60
CA PRO A 673 -15.22 0.22 21.27
C PRO A 673 -14.85 -1.28 21.36
N PHE A 674 -13.60 -1.61 21.65
CA PHE A 674 -13.14 -3.00 21.73
C PHE A 674 -13.37 -3.64 23.10
N ASP A 675 -13.75 -4.93 23.10
CA ASP A 675 -13.99 -5.73 24.30
C ASP A 675 -12.69 -6.17 24.98
N ALA A 676 -11.64 -6.34 24.22
CA ALA A 676 -10.29 -6.62 24.67
C ALA A 676 -9.26 -6.10 23.66
N TRP A 677 -8.01 -5.94 24.09
CA TRP A 677 -6.95 -5.47 23.21
C TRP A 677 -5.58 -5.94 23.66
N TYR A 678 -4.66 -5.97 22.68
CA TYR A 678 -3.23 -6.11 22.90
C TYR A 678 -2.51 -4.83 22.46
N MET A 679 -1.65 -4.30 23.31
CA MET A 679 -0.76 -3.18 23.02
C MET A 679 0.64 -3.53 23.50
N PRO A 680 1.68 -3.38 22.63
CA PRO A 680 3.07 -3.59 23.07
C PRO A 680 3.56 -2.42 23.94
N THR A 681 4.69 -2.59 24.60
CA THR A 681 5.34 -1.55 25.40
C THR A 681 6.21 -0.59 24.58
N VAL A 682 6.58 -1.01 23.38
CA VAL A 682 7.37 -0.24 22.41
C VAL A 682 6.63 -0.30 21.05
N ASN A 683 6.89 0.68 20.18
CA ASN A 683 6.33 0.62 18.84
C ASN A 683 6.99 -0.50 18.03
N GLU A 684 6.18 -1.29 17.34
CA GLU A 684 6.57 -2.37 16.44
C GLU A 684 6.28 -2.00 14.99
N PRO A 685 6.90 -2.63 13.99
CA PRO A 685 6.53 -2.43 12.59
C PRO A 685 5.07 -2.81 12.34
N HIS A 686 4.40 -2.05 11.49
CA HIS A 686 2.99 -2.21 11.13
C HIS A 686 2.65 -3.63 10.64
N VAL A 687 1.57 -4.22 11.18
CA VAL A 687 1.08 -5.58 10.86
C VAL A 687 2.14 -6.67 11.13
N THR A 688 3.02 -6.45 12.08
CA THR A 688 4.01 -7.46 12.47
C THR A 688 3.44 -8.34 13.58
N LEU A 689 3.45 -9.65 13.36
CA LEU A 689 3.14 -10.64 14.37
C LEU A 689 4.35 -10.85 15.30
N THR A 690 4.06 -10.88 16.59
CA THR A 690 5.02 -11.15 17.65
C THR A 690 4.46 -12.26 18.53
N GLN A 691 5.32 -12.94 19.29
CA GLN A 691 4.87 -13.98 20.21
C GLN A 691 3.75 -13.48 21.16
N GLY A 692 3.82 -12.21 21.60
CA GLY A 692 2.85 -11.64 22.52
C GLY A 692 1.48 -11.41 21.87
N ASN A 693 1.43 -10.83 20.66
CA ASN A 693 0.16 -10.57 19.99
C ASN A 693 -0.47 -11.84 19.41
N VAL A 694 0.36 -12.82 18.97
CA VAL A 694 -0.10 -14.15 18.56
C VAL A 694 -0.74 -14.89 19.73
N ALA A 695 -0.09 -14.91 20.91
CA ALA A 695 -0.67 -15.53 22.09
C ALA A 695 -2.04 -14.92 22.47
N PHE A 696 -2.18 -13.60 22.35
CA PHE A 696 -3.45 -12.93 22.54
C PHE A 696 -4.48 -13.33 21.49
N ALA A 697 -4.11 -13.35 20.19
CA ALA A 697 -4.99 -13.75 19.10
C ALA A 697 -5.50 -15.19 19.30
N LEU A 698 -4.59 -16.13 19.57
CA LEU A 698 -4.94 -17.54 19.83
C LEU A 698 -5.87 -17.68 21.03
N TYR A 699 -5.61 -16.92 22.11
CA TYR A 699 -6.50 -16.91 23.26
C TYR A 699 -7.92 -16.49 22.89
N GLU A 700 -8.10 -15.44 22.10
CA GLU A 700 -9.41 -14.96 21.65
C GLU A 700 -10.07 -15.92 20.62
N ILE A 701 -9.27 -16.47 19.69
CA ILE A 701 -9.75 -17.43 18.69
C ILE A 701 -10.20 -18.74 19.35
N PHE A 702 -9.41 -19.30 20.27
CA PHE A 702 -9.71 -20.59 20.91
C PHE A 702 -10.69 -20.49 22.07
N GLN A 703 -10.97 -19.29 22.55
CA GLN A 703 -12.17 -19.11 23.34
C GLN A 703 -13.38 -19.33 22.38
N GLU A 704 -13.67 -20.60 22.12
CA GLU A 704 -15.01 -20.93 21.75
C GLU A 704 -15.88 -20.24 22.80
N THR A 705 -16.60 -19.21 22.41
CA THR A 705 -17.63 -18.67 23.29
C THR A 705 -18.35 -19.88 23.83
N LEU A 706 -18.52 -19.92 25.13
CA LEU A 706 -19.52 -20.81 25.72
C LEU A 706 -20.77 -20.47 24.92
N SER A 707 -20.93 -21.14 23.77
CA SER A 707 -21.96 -20.83 22.78
C SER A 707 -23.26 -21.22 23.43
N THR A 708 -23.81 -20.26 24.11
CA THR A 708 -25.15 -20.38 24.62
C THR A 708 -26.00 -19.93 23.48
N ASP A 709 -26.74 -20.86 22.88
CA ASP A 709 -27.80 -20.54 21.94
C ASP A 709 -28.61 -19.37 22.55
N ALA A 710 -28.60 -18.21 21.86
CA ALA A 710 -29.23 -17.00 22.38
C ALA A 710 -30.70 -17.23 22.74
N LYS A 711 -31.33 -18.18 22.05
CA LYS A 711 -32.70 -18.66 22.41
C LYS A 711 -32.71 -19.37 23.77
N MET A 712 -31.71 -20.22 24.07
CA MET A 712 -31.62 -20.87 25.36
C MET A 712 -31.22 -19.95 26.51
N GLN A 713 -30.37 -18.94 26.25
CA GLN A 713 -30.06 -17.92 27.30
C GLN A 713 -31.28 -17.15 27.77
N ASN A 714 -32.21 -16.89 26.87
CA ASN A 714 -33.44 -16.19 27.20
C ASN A 714 -34.47 -17.10 27.82
N SER A 715 -34.44 -18.41 27.54
CA SER A 715 -35.41 -19.39 27.99
C SER A 715 -35.00 -20.17 29.23
N ILE A 716 -33.69 -20.31 29.54
CA ILE A 716 -33.19 -21.07 30.69
C ILE A 716 -32.30 -20.19 31.58
N LYS A 717 -32.60 -20.13 32.88
CA LYS A 717 -31.87 -19.38 33.89
C LYS A 717 -31.68 -20.18 35.18
N LEU A 718 -30.55 -19.95 35.85
CA LEU A 718 -30.39 -20.41 37.23
C LEU A 718 -31.20 -19.50 38.16
N GLU A 719 -32.06 -20.10 39.03
CA GLU A 719 -32.85 -19.35 39.99
C GLU A 719 -31.98 -18.66 41.04
N GLN A 720 -30.83 -19.27 41.36
CA GLN A 720 -29.90 -18.77 42.36
C GLN A 720 -28.45 -19.12 41.99
N ASN A 721 -27.54 -18.19 42.17
CA ASN A 721 -26.10 -18.39 42.08
C ASN A 721 -25.45 -17.39 43.05
N PRO A 722 -24.70 -17.81 44.07
CA PRO A 722 -24.29 -19.17 44.46
C PRO A 722 -25.42 -20.08 44.98
N ILE A 723 -25.28 -21.40 44.75
CA ILE A 723 -26.21 -22.43 45.25
C ILE A 723 -25.68 -23.07 46.52
N ASN A 724 -26.60 -23.66 47.34
CA ASN A 724 -26.24 -24.37 48.55
C ASN A 724 -26.42 -25.90 48.43
N ASN A 725 -27.61 -26.45 48.31
CA ASN A 725 -27.87 -27.90 48.33
C ASN A 725 -28.59 -28.43 47.10
N GLY A 726 -28.69 -27.65 46.04
CA GLY A 726 -29.38 -28.06 44.81
C GLY A 726 -29.36 -26.98 43.77
N LEU A 727 -29.37 -27.36 42.51
CA LEU A 727 -29.39 -26.51 41.36
C LEU A 727 -30.85 -26.36 40.90
N ASN A 728 -31.41 -25.17 41.03
CA ASN A 728 -32.70 -24.81 40.50
C ASN A 728 -32.58 -24.13 39.15
N ILE A 729 -33.16 -24.75 38.13
CA ILE A 729 -33.18 -24.26 36.76
C ILE A 729 -34.60 -23.77 36.47
N LEU A 730 -34.72 -22.52 36.03
CA LEU A 730 -35.97 -21.96 35.52
C LEU A 730 -35.94 -22.03 33.98
N SER A 731 -37.07 -22.46 33.37
CA SER A 731 -37.18 -22.51 31.91
C SER A 731 -38.54 -21.94 31.48
N THR A 732 -38.54 -21.13 30.44
CA THR A 732 -39.76 -20.61 29.82
C THR A 732 -40.42 -21.59 28.83
N GLU A 733 -39.68 -22.61 28.42
CA GLU A 733 -40.12 -23.69 27.53
C GLU A 733 -39.83 -25.06 28.16
N THR A 734 -40.55 -26.11 27.74
CA THR A 734 -40.24 -27.47 28.17
C THR A 734 -39.24 -28.12 27.22
N TYR A 735 -38.15 -28.65 27.79
CA TYR A 735 -37.13 -29.38 27.03
C TYR A 735 -37.09 -30.84 27.49
N GLU A 736 -37.61 -31.72 26.67
CA GLU A 736 -37.64 -33.16 26.98
C GLU A 736 -36.24 -33.78 26.79
N ASN A 737 -35.86 -34.67 27.72
CA ASN A 737 -34.60 -35.42 27.67
C ASN A 737 -33.33 -34.52 27.56
N ALA A 738 -33.35 -33.32 28.15
CA ALA A 738 -32.17 -32.46 28.20
C ALA A 738 -31.05 -33.13 29.01
N LYS A 739 -29.86 -33.18 28.42
CA LYS A 739 -28.66 -33.73 29.06
C LYS A 739 -27.99 -32.63 29.88
N ILE A 740 -27.89 -32.88 31.19
CA ILE A 740 -27.26 -31.98 32.18
C ILE A 740 -25.89 -32.52 32.53
N THR A 741 -24.84 -31.78 32.27
CA THR A 741 -23.48 -32.14 32.65
C THR A 741 -22.88 -31.02 33.49
N ILE A 742 -22.28 -31.36 34.62
CA ILE A 742 -21.54 -30.42 35.48
C ILE A 742 -20.09 -30.85 35.56
N ILE A 743 -19.20 -29.91 35.29
CA ILE A 743 -17.74 -30.10 35.35
C ILE A 743 -17.10 -29.12 36.35
N ASP A 744 -16.06 -29.54 37.02
CA ASP A 744 -15.24 -28.67 37.88
C ASP A 744 -14.24 -27.85 37.02
N VAL A 745 -13.51 -26.96 37.67
CA VAL A 745 -12.50 -26.08 37.01
C VAL A 745 -11.34 -26.85 36.39
N THR A 746 -11.17 -28.14 36.70
CA THR A 746 -10.14 -28.99 36.09
C THR A 746 -10.65 -29.75 34.86
N GLY A 747 -11.89 -29.53 34.45
CA GLY A 747 -12.55 -30.27 33.37
C GLY A 747 -13.09 -31.63 33.75
N LYS A 748 -13.02 -32.02 35.02
CA LYS A 748 -13.55 -33.31 35.51
C LYS A 748 -15.07 -33.22 35.64
N MET A 749 -15.77 -34.17 35.03
CA MET A 749 -17.22 -34.34 35.16
C MET A 749 -17.55 -34.79 36.59
N VAL A 750 -18.36 -34.02 37.30
CA VAL A 750 -18.81 -34.28 38.68
C VAL A 750 -20.29 -34.68 38.75
N TYR A 751 -21.06 -34.39 37.71
CA TYR A 751 -22.47 -34.79 37.62
C TYR A 751 -22.91 -34.91 36.17
N ASN A 752 -23.75 -35.91 35.86
CA ASN A 752 -24.34 -36.09 34.54
C ASN A 752 -25.70 -36.77 34.67
N THR A 753 -26.71 -36.23 34.00
CA THR A 753 -28.07 -36.81 33.99
C THR A 753 -28.81 -36.39 32.72
N GLN A 754 -29.88 -37.08 32.40
CA GLN A 754 -30.92 -36.68 31.42
C GLN A 754 -32.24 -36.47 32.11
N ILE A 755 -32.84 -35.29 31.99
CA ILE A 755 -34.11 -34.95 32.62
C ILE A 755 -34.92 -34.03 31.68
N THR A 756 -36.23 -33.96 31.93
CA THR A 756 -37.07 -32.95 31.31
C THR A 756 -36.97 -31.65 32.09
N LEU A 757 -36.57 -30.55 31.43
CA LEU A 757 -36.63 -29.22 32.01
C LEU A 757 -38.04 -28.65 31.82
N ASN A 758 -38.63 -28.27 32.93
CA ASN A 758 -39.91 -27.57 32.98
C ASN A 758 -39.73 -26.18 33.53
N GLU A 759 -40.87 -25.44 33.74
CA GLU A 759 -40.85 -24.07 34.26
C GLU A 759 -39.92 -23.88 35.49
N ARG A 760 -39.84 -24.91 36.35
CA ARG A 760 -38.85 -24.96 37.43
C ARG A 760 -38.43 -26.40 37.66
N THR A 761 -37.16 -26.70 37.51
CA THR A 761 -36.53 -28.00 37.69
C THR A 761 -35.49 -27.96 38.79
N ASN A 762 -35.63 -28.81 39.82
CA ASN A 762 -34.64 -28.92 40.88
C ASN A 762 -33.78 -30.17 40.68
N ILE A 763 -32.46 -29.97 40.71
CA ILE A 763 -31.43 -31.01 40.65
C ILE A 763 -30.73 -31.06 41.98
N PRO A 764 -30.95 -32.11 42.81
CA PRO A 764 -30.19 -32.24 44.04
C PRO A 764 -28.73 -32.48 43.75
N LEU A 765 -27.84 -31.61 44.26
CA LEU A 765 -26.38 -31.71 44.07
C LEU A 765 -25.69 -31.85 45.42
N HIS A 766 -24.80 -32.85 45.55
CA HIS A 766 -23.94 -33.07 46.69
C HIS A 766 -22.48 -33.03 46.20
N ILE A 767 -22.01 -31.81 45.90
CA ILE A 767 -20.63 -31.57 45.40
C ILE A 767 -19.97 -30.56 46.35
N ALA A 768 -18.65 -30.54 46.38
CA ALA A 768 -17.88 -29.68 47.27
C ALA A 768 -18.11 -28.18 46.93
N SER A 769 -17.85 -27.31 47.90
CA SER A 769 -17.84 -25.88 47.65
C SER A 769 -16.77 -25.52 46.59
N GLY A 770 -17.16 -24.73 45.59
CA GLY A 770 -16.25 -24.36 44.46
C GLY A 770 -16.98 -23.77 43.29
N LEU A 771 -16.22 -23.47 42.23
CA LEU A 771 -16.72 -23.00 40.94
C LEU A 771 -16.92 -24.19 40.00
N TYR A 772 -18.05 -24.22 39.35
CA TYR A 772 -18.46 -25.27 38.40
C TYR A 772 -19.03 -24.69 37.11
N ILE A 773 -18.96 -25.51 36.05
CA ILE A 773 -19.58 -25.19 34.75
C ILE A 773 -20.74 -26.17 34.57
N LEU A 774 -21.95 -25.61 34.37
CA LEU A 774 -23.14 -26.34 33.96
C LEU A 774 -23.23 -26.34 32.44
N ASN A 775 -23.41 -27.49 31.84
CA ASN A 775 -23.72 -27.68 30.43
C ASN A 775 -25.10 -28.35 30.30
N ILE A 776 -26.03 -27.73 29.58
CA ILE A 776 -27.34 -28.25 29.25
C ILE A 776 -27.42 -28.41 27.74
N GLU A 777 -27.67 -29.63 27.28
CA GLU A 777 -27.77 -30.01 25.89
C GLU A 777 -29.15 -30.60 25.61
N THR A 778 -29.87 -30.02 24.65
CA THR A 778 -31.24 -30.51 24.29
C THR A 778 -31.16 -31.53 23.16
N THR A 779 -32.24 -32.24 22.92
CA THR A 779 -32.43 -33.20 21.80
C THR A 779 -32.37 -32.50 20.43
N GLU A 780 -32.50 -31.19 20.36
CA GLU A 780 -32.40 -30.38 19.14
C GLU A 780 -31.00 -29.79 18.94
N ASN A 781 -29.98 -30.34 19.61
CA ASN A 781 -28.61 -29.89 19.63
C ASN A 781 -28.39 -28.42 20.10
N GLN A 782 -29.33 -27.87 20.83
CA GLN A 782 -29.17 -26.58 21.48
C GLN A 782 -28.34 -26.76 22.77
N ASN A 783 -27.46 -25.83 23.07
CA ASN A 783 -26.52 -25.98 24.17
C ASN A 783 -26.47 -24.70 25.03
N LEU A 784 -26.61 -24.85 26.38
CA LEU A 784 -26.40 -23.79 27.35
C LEU A 784 -25.24 -24.15 28.25
N LYS A 785 -24.22 -23.31 28.27
CA LYS A 785 -23.14 -23.43 29.25
C LYS A 785 -23.11 -22.20 30.15
N THR A 786 -23.11 -22.42 31.45
CA THR A 786 -23.06 -21.32 32.42
C THR A 786 -22.22 -21.70 33.65
N LYS A 787 -21.63 -20.70 34.28
CA LYS A 787 -20.83 -20.89 35.51
C LYS A 787 -21.71 -20.70 36.75
N PHE A 788 -21.48 -21.52 37.75
CA PHE A 788 -22.12 -21.34 39.06
C PHE A 788 -21.20 -21.69 40.23
N VAL A 789 -21.47 -21.11 41.37
CA VAL A 789 -20.71 -21.32 42.61
C VAL A 789 -21.54 -22.14 43.57
N VAL A 790 -20.89 -23.16 44.16
CA VAL A 790 -21.44 -23.94 45.28
C VAL A 790 -20.81 -23.40 46.57
N LYS A 791 -21.62 -23.05 47.58
CA LYS A 791 -21.19 -22.58 48.92
C LYS A 791 -20.91 -23.71 49.84
#